data_b576f7743b2aa279effd3f4daf19e3a0
#
_entry.id   b576f7743b2aa279effd3f4daf19e3a0
#
_cell.length_a   1.000
_cell.length_b   1.000
_cell.length_c   1.000
_cell.angle_alpha   90.00
_cell.angle_beta   90.00
_cell.angle_gamma   90.00
#
_symmetry.space_group_name_H-M   'P 1'
#
loop_
_entity.id
_entity.type
_entity.pdbx_description
1 polymer ?
#
loop_
_entity_poly.entity_id
_entity_poly.type
_entity_poly.pdbx_seq_one_letter_code
_entity_poly.pdbx_strand_id
1 'polypeptide(L)'
;MIHLTIDGIPVEVEKGTTILQAAKQIGVKIPTLCYLENVLPDGSCRLCVVEVTNNGRTKFDTACTLRCSEGDEVQTMSEKVVKYRKETLDLLLSDHRVHCFSCEANGDCKLQDYCFEYGVEKTSFPGEMNNAPIDDTNKFFTYDPSLCILCHRCVNTCKEIVGRGAIDTMNRGFQSVIGAHYKNTWNEGICESCGNCVQACPTGALTMKRRKKYRPYQIDKKVLTTCPHCATGCQYYVLVKDGKVVDTEAYNGPSNKGLLCVKGRSGSFDFAQSPERIKYPLIKNHETGEFERATWDEALDLVASKFMEIKKQYGPDSLAGFACSRSPNEDIYMVQKMVRTCFGTNNTDNCARVCHSASVSGLYMTLGSGAMTNPIEDITKNAEVIMLVGSNPEEAHPVVGMQIRQAVKRGCKLIVVDPRDIGLAKKADIHLKLKPGTNVAFANGIMHVIIEEGLQDEKFIAERTEGYEKIREIVKDYTPEKVAEICHIDPEELRKAAVMYAKADRAPIIYCLGVTEHSTGTEGVMSMSNMAMLVGKLGRPGCGVNPLRGQNNVQGACDMGASPTDFPGYQKVAAPGVVEKFEKAWGVPLSHEVGTHATDVFPKAINKEIRGLYIYGEDPIVTDPDTNHIIKALKSLDFFVLQELFMTETAQYADVILPGVSYLEKEGTFTNTERRVQRVRKAITVPGEMRLDTDIIIDLMNRMGYPQPHLTAAEIMDEIASVTPSFGGISHARLDSEEVGGKGLQWPCPTKDHPGTPIMHVGKFSRGLGWFYPAEYVPSAELPDEEYPIILMTGRILYHYTTRAMTGKTPELMEIEGHSFIEMNIVDAEKLGIKNGDRVRVSSRRGSIESTARVGTKTSPGESWMPFHFPDGNANWLTNAALDKYARIPEYKVCAIKIEKA
;
A
#
# COMPACT_ATOMS: atom_id res chain seq x y z
N MET A 1 -13.78 -35.46 -16.69
CA MET A 1 -14.79 -34.46 -17.04
C MET A 1 -16.18 -35.00 -16.69
N ILE A 2 -17.18 -34.17 -16.48
CA ILE A 2 -18.60 -34.49 -16.24
C ILE A 2 -19.40 -33.85 -17.37
N HIS A 3 -20.30 -34.61 -17.98
CA HIS A 3 -21.14 -34.14 -19.07
C HIS A 3 -22.59 -34.01 -18.58
N LEU A 4 -23.20 -32.85 -18.81
CA LEU A 4 -24.58 -32.57 -18.40
C LEU A 4 -25.23 -31.59 -19.38
N THR A 5 -26.53 -31.37 -19.25
CA THR A 5 -27.23 -30.31 -19.98
C THR A 5 -27.87 -29.32 -19.02
N ILE A 6 -27.81 -28.03 -19.38
CA ILE A 6 -28.45 -26.93 -18.66
C ILE A 6 -29.35 -26.20 -19.65
N ASP A 7 -30.65 -26.20 -19.41
CA ASP A 7 -31.69 -25.68 -20.33
C ASP A 7 -31.54 -26.21 -21.76
N GLY A 8 -31.17 -27.51 -21.92
CA GLY A 8 -30.90 -28.14 -23.18
C GLY A 8 -29.53 -27.86 -23.82
N ILE A 9 -28.70 -26.99 -23.21
CA ILE A 9 -27.34 -26.69 -23.68
C ILE A 9 -26.36 -27.71 -23.07
N PRO A 10 -25.58 -28.43 -23.90
CA PRO A 10 -24.58 -29.38 -23.38
C PRO A 10 -23.42 -28.63 -22.75
N VAL A 11 -22.96 -29.10 -21.60
CA VAL A 11 -21.86 -28.53 -20.82
C VAL A 11 -20.92 -29.65 -20.35
N GLU A 12 -19.64 -29.39 -20.47
CA GLU A 12 -18.58 -30.25 -19.92
C GLU A 12 -17.82 -29.51 -18.83
N VAL A 13 -17.70 -30.13 -17.63
CA VAL A 13 -17.06 -29.50 -16.47
C VAL A 13 -16.15 -30.49 -15.72
N GLU A 14 -15.23 -29.96 -14.92
CA GLU A 14 -14.42 -30.79 -14.01
C GLU A 14 -15.26 -31.36 -12.87
N LYS A 15 -14.83 -32.52 -12.37
CA LYS A 15 -15.44 -33.14 -11.20
C LYS A 15 -15.37 -32.22 -9.98
N GLY A 16 -16.50 -31.98 -9.35
CA GLY A 16 -16.61 -31.10 -8.19
C GLY A 16 -17.16 -29.70 -8.50
N THR A 17 -17.32 -29.34 -9.78
CA THR A 17 -17.98 -28.10 -10.21
C THR A 17 -19.46 -28.10 -9.78
N THR A 18 -19.95 -26.97 -9.29
CA THR A 18 -21.38 -26.82 -8.94
C THR A 18 -22.22 -26.46 -10.16
N ILE A 19 -23.52 -26.75 -10.11
CA ILE A 19 -24.46 -26.39 -11.19
C ILE A 19 -24.43 -24.88 -11.47
N LEU A 20 -24.30 -24.03 -10.43
CA LEU A 20 -24.19 -22.59 -10.60
C LEU A 20 -22.92 -22.18 -11.37
N GLN A 21 -21.79 -22.84 -11.08
CA GLN A 21 -20.52 -22.58 -11.79
C GLN A 21 -20.60 -23.07 -13.25
N ALA A 22 -21.20 -24.23 -13.48
CA ALA A 22 -21.43 -24.76 -14.83
C ALA A 22 -22.35 -23.85 -15.67
N ALA A 23 -23.45 -23.37 -15.08
CA ALA A 23 -24.37 -22.43 -15.73
C ALA A 23 -23.66 -21.11 -16.11
N LYS A 24 -22.79 -20.61 -15.23
CA LYS A 24 -22.00 -19.38 -15.47
C LYS A 24 -21.03 -19.55 -16.66
N GLN A 25 -20.43 -20.72 -16.86
CA GLN A 25 -19.51 -20.99 -17.99
C GLN A 25 -20.19 -20.83 -19.36
N ILE A 26 -21.48 -21.14 -19.44
CA ILE A 26 -22.28 -21.04 -20.67
C ILE A 26 -23.17 -19.81 -20.71
N GLY A 27 -22.99 -18.84 -19.78
CA GLY A 27 -23.75 -17.60 -19.76
C GLY A 27 -25.19 -17.71 -19.23
N VAL A 28 -25.62 -18.85 -18.67
CA VAL A 28 -26.93 -19.01 -18.07
C VAL A 28 -26.97 -18.39 -16.69
N LYS A 29 -27.86 -17.43 -16.47
CA LYS A 29 -28.01 -16.68 -15.21
C LYS A 29 -28.93 -17.42 -14.26
N ILE A 30 -28.41 -17.82 -13.09
CA ILE A 30 -29.21 -18.36 -11.98
C ILE A 30 -29.17 -17.32 -10.84
N PRO A 31 -30.32 -16.88 -10.29
CA PRO A 31 -30.38 -15.84 -9.27
C PRO A 31 -29.77 -16.29 -7.94
N THR A 32 -29.03 -15.40 -7.27
CA THR A 32 -28.40 -15.68 -5.96
C THR A 32 -28.42 -14.44 -5.08
N LEU A 33 -28.66 -14.62 -3.76
CA LEU A 33 -28.54 -13.58 -2.75
C LEU A 33 -27.42 -13.84 -1.74
N CYS A 34 -27.14 -15.12 -1.42
CA CYS A 34 -26.11 -15.49 -0.42
C CYS A 34 -24.76 -15.88 -1.02
N TYR A 35 -24.69 -16.21 -2.31
CA TYR A 35 -23.47 -16.71 -2.95
C TYR A 35 -22.36 -15.66 -3.02
N LEU A 36 -21.16 -16.07 -2.64
CA LEU A 36 -19.90 -15.36 -2.83
C LEU A 36 -18.93 -16.24 -3.60
N GLU A 37 -18.26 -15.65 -4.58
CA GLU A 37 -17.22 -16.34 -5.35
C GLU A 37 -16.01 -16.66 -4.46
N ASN A 38 -15.38 -17.82 -4.66
CA ASN A 38 -14.24 -18.32 -3.90
C ASN A 38 -14.47 -18.54 -2.38
N VAL A 39 -15.72 -18.64 -1.97
CA VAL A 39 -16.14 -19.01 -0.61
C VAL A 39 -17.07 -20.20 -0.71
N LEU A 40 -16.98 -21.15 0.24
CA LEU A 40 -17.93 -22.26 0.31
C LEU A 40 -19.35 -21.71 0.44
N PRO A 41 -20.28 -22.10 -0.43
CA PRO A 41 -21.63 -21.55 -0.42
C PRO A 41 -22.46 -22.11 0.75
N ASP A 42 -23.11 -21.22 1.49
CA ASP A 42 -24.01 -21.58 2.60
C ASP A 42 -25.34 -22.16 2.12
N GLY A 43 -25.81 -21.82 0.91
CA GLY A 43 -27.10 -22.19 0.40
C GLY A 43 -28.28 -21.62 1.19
N SER A 44 -28.06 -20.60 2.03
CA SER A 44 -29.03 -20.08 3.01
C SER A 44 -30.24 -19.41 2.38
N CYS A 45 -30.08 -18.67 1.27
CA CYS A 45 -31.16 -17.89 0.65
C CYS A 45 -32.12 -18.74 -0.20
N ARG A 46 -31.76 -19.93 -0.62
CA ARG A 46 -32.53 -20.87 -1.46
C ARG A 46 -32.95 -20.36 -2.85
N LEU A 47 -32.64 -19.11 -3.21
CA LEU A 47 -33.13 -18.51 -4.45
C LEU A 47 -32.58 -19.16 -5.73
N CYS A 48 -31.41 -19.79 -5.65
CA CYS A 48 -30.76 -20.48 -6.77
C CYS A 48 -31.30 -21.89 -7.05
N VAL A 49 -32.53 -22.20 -6.60
CA VAL A 49 -33.16 -23.51 -6.84
C VAL A 49 -33.24 -23.80 -8.34
N VAL A 50 -32.93 -25.05 -8.70
CA VAL A 50 -33.04 -25.61 -10.06
C VAL A 50 -33.71 -26.99 -9.99
N GLU A 51 -34.30 -27.37 -11.11
CA GLU A 51 -34.84 -28.73 -11.29
C GLU A 51 -33.77 -29.58 -11.97
N VAL A 52 -33.43 -30.70 -11.38
CA VAL A 52 -32.40 -31.61 -11.91
C VAL A 52 -32.99 -33.00 -12.06
N THR A 53 -32.94 -33.51 -13.28
CA THR A 53 -33.35 -34.89 -13.63
C THR A 53 -32.13 -35.72 -13.95
N ASN A 54 -32.01 -36.87 -13.34
CA ASN A 54 -30.95 -37.85 -13.62
C ASN A 54 -31.52 -39.28 -13.46
N ASN A 55 -31.28 -40.13 -14.45
CA ASN A 55 -31.80 -41.52 -14.46
C ASN A 55 -33.32 -41.61 -14.15
N GLY A 56 -34.11 -40.68 -14.72
CA GLY A 56 -35.56 -40.62 -14.55
C GLY A 56 -36.05 -40.12 -13.18
N ARG A 57 -35.17 -39.70 -12.29
CA ARG A 57 -35.51 -39.08 -10.99
C ARG A 57 -35.30 -37.58 -11.04
N THR A 58 -36.36 -36.84 -10.72
CA THR A 58 -36.33 -35.37 -10.66
C THR A 58 -36.28 -34.89 -9.21
N LYS A 59 -35.38 -33.97 -8.91
CA LYS A 59 -35.29 -33.26 -7.62
C LYS A 59 -35.16 -31.77 -7.82
N PHE A 60 -35.45 -30.98 -6.77
CA PHE A 60 -35.21 -29.55 -6.70
C PHE A 60 -34.13 -29.30 -5.66
N ASP A 61 -33.07 -28.58 -6.06
CA ASP A 61 -31.95 -28.31 -5.17
C ASP A 61 -31.32 -26.98 -5.51
N THR A 62 -30.44 -26.48 -4.61
CA THR A 62 -29.75 -25.20 -4.80
C THR A 62 -28.54 -25.37 -5.70
N ALA A 63 -28.51 -24.65 -6.82
CA ALA A 63 -27.41 -24.71 -7.80
C ALA A 63 -26.03 -24.33 -7.24
N CYS A 64 -25.99 -23.50 -6.21
CA CYS A 64 -24.71 -23.06 -5.63
C CYS A 64 -24.01 -24.14 -4.79
N THR A 65 -24.75 -25.11 -4.25
CA THR A 65 -24.24 -26.22 -3.41
C THR A 65 -24.25 -27.58 -4.10
N LEU A 66 -25.16 -27.79 -5.06
CA LEU A 66 -25.28 -29.02 -5.80
C LEU A 66 -24.15 -29.19 -6.80
N ARG A 67 -23.35 -30.24 -6.67
CA ARG A 67 -22.29 -30.60 -7.61
C ARG A 67 -22.85 -31.32 -8.83
N CYS A 68 -22.28 -31.01 -10.00
CA CYS A 68 -22.61 -31.66 -11.27
C CYS A 68 -22.33 -33.18 -11.20
N SER A 69 -23.23 -33.98 -11.77
CA SER A 69 -23.09 -35.42 -11.96
C SER A 69 -23.25 -35.77 -13.45
N GLU A 70 -22.67 -36.89 -13.86
CA GLU A 70 -22.78 -37.37 -15.24
C GLU A 70 -24.25 -37.61 -15.61
N GLY A 71 -24.65 -37.04 -16.74
CA GLY A 71 -25.99 -37.15 -17.29
C GLY A 71 -27.07 -36.33 -16.58
N ASP A 72 -26.69 -35.33 -15.78
CA ASP A 72 -27.66 -34.38 -15.19
C ASP A 72 -28.35 -33.56 -16.29
N GLU A 73 -29.67 -33.52 -16.28
CA GLU A 73 -30.51 -32.63 -17.07
C GLU A 73 -31.07 -31.54 -16.16
N VAL A 74 -30.56 -30.31 -16.29
CA VAL A 74 -30.88 -29.17 -15.41
C VAL A 74 -31.84 -28.24 -16.12
N GLN A 75 -32.97 -27.91 -15.47
CA GLN A 75 -33.88 -26.86 -15.91
C GLN A 75 -33.80 -25.69 -14.93
N THR A 76 -33.44 -24.52 -15.44
CA THR A 76 -33.28 -23.34 -14.60
C THR A 76 -34.50 -22.45 -14.52
N MET A 77 -35.45 -22.61 -15.43
CA MET A 77 -36.65 -21.76 -15.58
C MET A 77 -37.95 -22.58 -15.75
N SER A 78 -38.04 -23.85 -15.27
CA SER A 78 -39.30 -24.57 -15.29
C SER A 78 -40.39 -23.86 -14.43
N GLU A 79 -41.65 -24.07 -14.71
CA GLU A 79 -42.77 -23.48 -13.95
C GLU A 79 -42.64 -23.68 -12.45
N LYS A 80 -42.20 -24.86 -12.04
CA LYS A 80 -41.98 -25.20 -10.62
C LYS A 80 -40.80 -24.41 -10.03
N VAL A 81 -39.70 -24.29 -10.77
CA VAL A 81 -38.54 -23.49 -10.34
C VAL A 81 -38.95 -22.02 -10.15
N VAL A 82 -39.68 -21.44 -11.10
CA VAL A 82 -40.20 -20.08 -11.01
C VAL A 82 -41.13 -19.92 -9.79
N LYS A 83 -42.02 -20.87 -9.57
CA LYS A 83 -42.93 -20.90 -8.39
C LYS A 83 -42.11 -20.90 -7.09
N TYR A 84 -41.13 -21.81 -6.95
CA TYR A 84 -40.30 -21.90 -5.73
C TYR A 84 -39.50 -20.63 -5.48
N ARG A 85 -39.01 -19.98 -6.53
CA ARG A 85 -38.28 -18.67 -6.39
C ARG A 85 -39.22 -17.56 -5.91
N LYS A 86 -40.46 -17.50 -6.42
CA LYS A 86 -41.48 -16.57 -5.92
C LYS A 86 -41.82 -16.78 -4.46
N GLU A 87 -42.02 -18.01 -4.05
CA GLU A 87 -42.28 -18.38 -2.65
C GLU A 87 -41.08 -18.06 -1.75
N THR A 88 -39.86 -18.28 -2.25
CA THR A 88 -38.63 -17.92 -1.53
C THR A 88 -38.50 -16.43 -1.32
N LEU A 89 -38.78 -15.61 -2.35
CA LEU A 89 -38.76 -14.14 -2.24
C LEU A 89 -39.86 -13.64 -1.31
N ASP A 90 -41.04 -14.20 -1.38
CA ASP A 90 -42.18 -13.92 -0.49
C ASP A 90 -41.80 -14.17 0.99
N LEU A 91 -41.18 -15.33 1.27
CA LEU A 91 -40.66 -15.65 2.60
C LEU A 91 -39.54 -14.68 3.06
N LEU A 92 -38.65 -14.30 2.18
CA LEU A 92 -37.61 -13.31 2.51
C LEU A 92 -38.20 -11.92 2.86
N LEU A 93 -39.29 -11.55 2.19
CA LEU A 93 -40.00 -10.29 2.47
C LEU A 93 -40.78 -10.34 3.80
N SER A 94 -41.11 -11.52 4.36
CA SER A 94 -41.89 -11.64 5.58
C SER A 94 -41.20 -11.05 6.83
N ASP A 95 -39.85 -11.02 6.83
CA ASP A 95 -39.02 -10.39 7.88
C ASP A 95 -38.14 -9.25 7.31
N HIS A 96 -38.61 -8.59 6.25
CA HIS A 96 -37.90 -7.48 5.63
C HIS A 96 -38.78 -6.24 5.58
N ARG A 97 -38.36 -5.15 6.22
CA ARG A 97 -39.15 -3.90 6.21
C ARG A 97 -39.14 -3.27 4.82
N VAL A 98 -40.25 -3.43 4.09
CA VAL A 98 -40.41 -2.90 2.74
C VAL A 98 -40.69 -1.41 2.78
N HIS A 99 -39.67 -0.58 2.56
CA HIS A 99 -39.75 0.88 2.44
C HIS A 99 -38.81 1.42 1.36
N CYS A 100 -38.79 0.76 0.22
CA CYS A 100 -37.83 0.96 -0.87
C CYS A 100 -37.66 2.45 -1.27
N PHE A 101 -38.72 3.24 -1.27
CA PHE A 101 -38.63 4.66 -1.64
C PHE A 101 -37.69 5.49 -0.75
N SER A 102 -37.60 5.18 0.53
CA SER A 102 -36.71 5.87 1.48
C SER A 102 -35.41 5.12 1.78
N CYS A 103 -35.27 3.88 1.32
CA CYS A 103 -34.09 3.06 1.53
C CYS A 103 -32.88 3.60 0.78
N GLU A 104 -31.70 3.67 1.42
CA GLU A 104 -30.44 4.10 0.81
C GLU A 104 -29.97 3.17 -0.32
N ALA A 105 -30.39 1.90 -0.31
CA ALA A 105 -30.08 0.93 -1.36
C ALA A 105 -31.05 0.94 -2.53
N ASN A 106 -32.05 1.84 -2.56
CA ASN A 106 -33.00 1.89 -3.66
C ASN A 106 -32.31 2.07 -5.02
N GLY A 107 -32.59 1.16 -5.96
CA GLY A 107 -31.96 1.11 -7.27
C GLY A 107 -30.56 0.44 -7.31
N ASP A 108 -30.14 -0.18 -6.18
CA ASP A 108 -28.90 -0.95 -6.04
C ASP A 108 -29.12 -2.07 -4.99
N CYS A 109 -30.24 -2.73 -5.05
CA CYS A 109 -30.64 -3.79 -4.13
C CYS A 109 -31.03 -5.05 -4.89
N LYS A 110 -30.25 -6.12 -4.76
CA LYS A 110 -30.51 -7.39 -5.44
C LYS A 110 -31.84 -8.03 -5.05
N LEU A 111 -32.30 -7.84 -3.81
CA LEU A 111 -33.60 -8.32 -3.39
C LEU A 111 -34.71 -7.57 -4.12
N GLN A 112 -34.63 -6.25 -4.24
CA GLN A 112 -35.56 -5.42 -5.00
C GLN A 112 -35.61 -5.85 -6.48
N ASP A 113 -34.45 -6.05 -7.12
CA ASP A 113 -34.36 -6.46 -8.52
C ASP A 113 -35.04 -7.81 -8.75
N TYR A 114 -34.78 -8.80 -7.89
CA TYR A 114 -35.40 -10.12 -8.02
C TYR A 114 -36.90 -10.10 -7.68
N CYS A 115 -37.34 -9.31 -6.69
CA CYS A 115 -38.77 -9.14 -6.45
C CYS A 115 -39.47 -8.57 -7.67
N PHE A 116 -38.86 -7.61 -8.36
CA PHE A 116 -39.39 -7.07 -9.61
C PHE A 116 -39.37 -8.13 -10.73
N GLU A 117 -38.25 -8.83 -10.94
CA GLU A 117 -38.07 -9.86 -11.99
C GLU A 117 -39.10 -10.98 -11.86
N TYR A 118 -39.41 -11.40 -10.63
CA TYR A 118 -40.36 -12.48 -10.36
C TYR A 118 -41.80 -12.04 -10.04
N GLY A 119 -42.07 -10.72 -10.04
CA GLY A 119 -43.41 -10.18 -9.78
C GLY A 119 -43.89 -10.40 -8.34
N VAL A 120 -43.00 -10.21 -7.36
CA VAL A 120 -43.32 -10.31 -5.91
C VAL A 120 -43.34 -8.91 -5.31
N GLU A 121 -44.54 -8.34 -5.07
CA GLU A 121 -44.67 -6.96 -4.60
C GLU A 121 -44.77 -6.85 -3.08
N LYS A 122 -45.31 -7.85 -2.43
CA LYS A 122 -45.55 -7.90 -0.98
C LYS A 122 -45.52 -9.34 -0.47
N THR A 123 -45.28 -9.48 0.83
CA THR A 123 -45.39 -10.81 1.45
C THR A 123 -46.86 -11.26 1.65
N SER A 124 -47.11 -12.52 1.42
CA SER A 124 -48.36 -13.22 1.76
C SER A 124 -48.33 -13.82 3.17
N PHE A 125 -47.18 -13.81 3.85
CA PHE A 125 -46.95 -14.34 5.18
C PHE A 125 -47.03 -13.23 6.25
N PRO A 126 -48.20 -12.97 6.87
CA PRO A 126 -48.27 -12.01 7.98
C PRO A 126 -47.53 -12.58 9.20
N GLY A 127 -46.80 -11.76 9.92
CA GLY A 127 -46.04 -12.21 11.08
C GLY A 127 -45.32 -11.05 11.78
N GLU A 128 -44.57 -11.38 12.82
CA GLU A 128 -43.68 -10.43 13.49
C GLU A 128 -42.43 -10.16 12.65
N MET A 129 -41.89 -8.97 12.71
CA MET A 129 -40.65 -8.60 12.10
C MET A 129 -39.58 -8.45 13.17
N ASN A 130 -38.32 -8.74 12.80
CA ASN A 130 -37.18 -8.46 13.66
C ASN A 130 -37.04 -6.94 13.87
N ASN A 131 -37.22 -6.49 15.12
CA ASN A 131 -37.16 -5.07 15.52
C ASN A 131 -35.88 -4.76 16.31
N ALA A 132 -34.78 -5.48 16.08
CA ALA A 132 -33.51 -5.15 16.70
C ALA A 132 -33.08 -3.72 16.34
N PRO A 133 -32.41 -3.00 17.27
CA PRO A 133 -32.04 -1.61 17.04
C PRO A 133 -31.00 -1.47 15.91
N ILE A 134 -31.08 -0.37 15.20
CA ILE A 134 -30.08 0.01 14.19
C ILE A 134 -28.75 0.27 14.92
N ASP A 135 -27.66 -0.34 14.43
CA ASP A 135 -26.32 -0.04 14.88
C ASP A 135 -25.68 1.01 13.99
N ASP A 136 -25.53 2.23 14.50
CA ASP A 136 -24.90 3.38 13.87
C ASP A 136 -23.58 3.77 14.54
N THR A 137 -23.00 2.88 15.32
CA THR A 137 -21.77 3.15 16.11
C THR A 137 -20.51 3.19 15.25
N ASN A 138 -20.45 2.45 14.11
CA ASN A 138 -19.33 2.55 13.20
C ASN A 138 -19.31 3.94 12.54
N LYS A 139 -18.13 4.54 12.41
CA LYS A 139 -17.99 5.91 11.88
C LYS A 139 -18.37 6.03 10.40
N PHE A 140 -18.21 4.96 9.61
CA PHE A 140 -18.34 4.98 8.15
C PHE A 140 -19.63 4.36 7.61
N PHE A 141 -20.22 3.39 8.31
CA PHE A 141 -21.41 2.68 7.82
C PHE A 141 -22.41 2.40 8.94
N THR A 142 -23.63 2.10 8.54
CA THR A 142 -24.76 1.78 9.42
C THR A 142 -25.20 0.34 9.15
N TYR A 143 -25.62 -0.38 10.17
CA TYR A 143 -26.29 -1.67 10.07
C TYR A 143 -27.74 -1.57 10.55
N ASP A 144 -28.69 -1.84 9.65
CA ASP A 144 -30.13 -1.93 9.96
C ASP A 144 -30.57 -3.39 9.91
N PRO A 145 -30.81 -4.04 11.05
CA PRO A 145 -31.25 -5.44 11.12
C PRO A 145 -32.58 -5.70 10.42
N SER A 146 -33.49 -4.71 10.38
CA SER A 146 -34.81 -4.86 9.76
C SER A 146 -34.78 -5.00 8.24
N LEU A 147 -33.62 -4.74 7.63
CA LEU A 147 -33.33 -4.90 6.19
C LEU A 147 -32.44 -6.11 5.90
N CYS A 148 -32.06 -6.87 6.95
CA CYS A 148 -31.17 -7.99 6.84
C CYS A 148 -31.93 -9.26 6.49
N ILE A 149 -31.51 -9.98 5.45
CA ILE A 149 -32.06 -11.26 5.03
C ILE A 149 -31.22 -12.46 5.52
N LEU A 150 -30.31 -12.25 6.47
CA LEU A 150 -29.43 -13.26 7.06
C LEU A 150 -28.72 -14.14 6.02
N CYS A 151 -28.28 -13.54 4.92
CA CYS A 151 -27.60 -14.25 3.83
C CYS A 151 -26.12 -14.56 4.10
N HIS A 152 -25.56 -14.10 5.21
CA HIS A 152 -24.19 -14.26 5.68
C HIS A 152 -23.08 -13.74 4.76
N ARG A 153 -23.37 -13.04 3.66
CA ARG A 153 -22.32 -12.53 2.77
C ARG A 153 -21.35 -11.60 3.50
N CYS A 154 -21.84 -10.73 4.39
CA CYS A 154 -21.00 -9.84 5.19
C CYS A 154 -20.10 -10.62 6.17
N VAL A 155 -20.66 -11.65 6.84
CA VAL A 155 -19.91 -12.54 7.75
C VAL A 155 -18.82 -13.27 6.98
N ASN A 156 -19.19 -13.93 5.87
CA ASN A 156 -18.24 -14.67 5.05
C ASN A 156 -17.19 -13.76 4.41
N THR A 157 -17.56 -12.54 3.99
CA THR A 157 -16.57 -11.55 3.53
C THR A 157 -15.59 -11.21 4.64
N CYS A 158 -16.05 -10.93 5.87
CA CYS A 158 -15.17 -10.58 6.98
C CYS A 158 -14.28 -11.75 7.42
N LYS A 159 -14.85 -12.96 7.49
CA LYS A 159 -14.21 -14.17 8.01
C LYS A 159 -13.32 -14.86 6.97
N GLU A 160 -13.82 -15.04 5.73
CA GLU A 160 -13.15 -15.85 4.71
C GLU A 160 -12.29 -15.00 3.77
N ILE A 161 -12.76 -13.80 3.38
CA ILE A 161 -12.09 -12.95 2.38
C ILE A 161 -11.17 -11.92 3.04
N VAL A 162 -11.63 -11.18 4.05
CA VAL A 162 -10.79 -10.24 4.80
C VAL A 162 -9.91 -10.94 5.82
N GLY A 163 -10.34 -12.11 6.31
CA GLY A 163 -9.64 -12.92 7.32
C GLY A 163 -9.62 -12.28 8.72
N ARG A 164 -10.49 -11.29 8.97
CA ARG A 164 -10.57 -10.62 10.28
C ARG A 164 -11.50 -11.34 11.24
N GLY A 165 -12.69 -11.76 10.76
CA GLY A 165 -13.70 -12.40 11.58
C GLY A 165 -14.25 -11.49 12.68
N ALA A 166 -14.47 -10.22 12.37
CA ALA A 166 -14.95 -9.23 13.35
C ALA A 166 -16.44 -9.35 13.66
N ILE A 167 -17.19 -10.02 12.78
CA ILE A 167 -18.64 -10.15 12.86
C ILE A 167 -19.10 -11.59 12.60
N ASP A 168 -20.21 -11.97 13.23
CA ASP A 168 -20.88 -13.24 13.01
C ASP A 168 -22.38 -13.10 13.28
N THR A 169 -23.13 -14.21 13.14
CA THR A 169 -24.53 -14.28 13.55
C THR A 169 -24.62 -14.34 15.07
N MET A 170 -25.34 -13.40 15.63
CA MET A 170 -25.64 -13.31 17.05
C MET A 170 -27.06 -13.82 17.31
N ASN A 171 -27.29 -14.37 18.51
CA ASN A 171 -28.55 -14.93 18.92
C ASN A 171 -28.97 -16.17 18.05
N ARG A 172 -30.23 -16.58 18.10
CA ARG A 172 -30.78 -17.69 17.33
C ARG A 172 -32.26 -17.53 17.04
N GLY A 173 -32.74 -18.29 16.04
CA GLY A 173 -34.13 -18.23 15.64
C GLY A 173 -34.51 -16.84 15.13
N PHE A 174 -35.71 -16.40 15.45
CA PHE A 174 -36.25 -15.11 15.00
C PHE A 174 -35.46 -13.88 15.47
N GLN A 175 -34.71 -14.00 16.58
CA GLN A 175 -33.89 -12.94 17.11
C GLN A 175 -32.46 -12.86 16.51
N SER A 176 -32.18 -13.68 15.48
CA SER A 176 -30.87 -13.69 14.85
C SER A 176 -30.54 -12.33 14.20
N VAL A 177 -29.35 -11.81 14.48
CA VAL A 177 -28.82 -10.58 13.88
C VAL A 177 -27.35 -10.76 13.57
N ILE A 178 -26.80 -9.94 12.67
CA ILE A 178 -25.37 -9.87 12.45
C ILE A 178 -24.77 -8.86 13.41
N GLY A 179 -23.69 -9.20 14.11
CA GLY A 179 -23.06 -8.31 15.07
C GLY A 179 -21.61 -8.64 15.37
N ALA A 180 -20.97 -7.80 16.17
CA ALA A 180 -19.61 -8.04 16.67
C ALA A 180 -19.65 -9.11 17.79
N HIS A 181 -18.69 -10.05 17.74
CA HIS A 181 -18.64 -11.16 18.71
C HIS A 181 -18.69 -10.69 20.18
N TYR A 182 -19.68 -11.16 20.93
CA TYR A 182 -19.89 -10.88 22.36
C TYR A 182 -19.87 -9.39 22.72
N LYS A 183 -20.08 -8.50 21.76
CA LYS A 183 -20.13 -7.06 21.93
C LYS A 183 -21.50 -6.52 21.52
N ASN A 184 -21.92 -5.44 22.17
CA ASN A 184 -23.22 -4.86 21.88
C ASN A 184 -23.25 -4.09 20.55
N THR A 185 -22.10 -3.57 20.12
CA THR A 185 -22.00 -2.72 18.94
C THR A 185 -20.80 -3.08 18.07
N TRP A 186 -20.85 -2.69 16.81
CA TRP A 186 -19.76 -2.90 15.85
C TRP A 186 -18.47 -2.17 16.21
N ASN A 187 -18.58 -1.01 16.89
CA ASN A 187 -17.42 -0.22 17.29
C ASN A 187 -16.65 -0.81 18.49
N GLU A 188 -17.31 -1.62 19.32
CA GLU A 188 -16.68 -2.28 20.47
C GLU A 188 -15.85 -3.52 20.07
N GLY A 189 -15.97 -3.97 18.82
CA GLY A 189 -15.28 -5.13 18.29
C GLY A 189 -13.91 -4.82 17.68
N ILE A 190 -13.36 -5.82 17.00
CA ILE A 190 -12.06 -5.73 16.29
C ILE A 190 -12.23 -5.27 14.83
N CYS A 191 -13.31 -4.58 14.49
CA CYS A 191 -13.60 -4.13 13.14
C CYS A 191 -12.58 -3.09 12.67
N GLU A 192 -12.02 -3.29 11.45
CA GLU A 192 -11.07 -2.38 10.80
C GLU A 192 -11.77 -1.29 9.97
N SER A 193 -13.09 -1.21 9.98
CA SER A 193 -13.93 -0.29 9.21
C SER A 193 -13.66 -0.30 7.69
N CYS A 194 -13.17 -1.41 7.13
CA CYS A 194 -12.77 -1.52 5.74
C CYS A 194 -13.94 -1.49 4.73
N GLY A 195 -15.19 -1.69 5.19
CA GLY A 195 -16.41 -1.63 4.38
C GLY A 195 -16.57 -2.74 3.31
N ASN A 196 -15.73 -3.79 3.30
CA ASN A 196 -15.88 -4.88 2.33
C ASN A 196 -17.18 -5.68 2.56
N CYS A 197 -17.64 -5.78 3.82
CA CYS A 197 -18.95 -6.36 4.16
C CYS A 197 -20.11 -5.50 3.63
N VAL A 198 -19.99 -4.19 3.63
CA VAL A 198 -20.99 -3.27 3.05
C VAL A 198 -21.13 -3.51 1.55
N GLN A 199 -20.01 -3.55 0.82
CA GLN A 199 -20.01 -3.84 -0.62
C GLN A 199 -20.57 -5.23 -0.96
N ALA A 200 -20.42 -6.20 -0.05
CA ALA A 200 -20.96 -7.55 -0.23
C ALA A 200 -22.46 -7.67 0.09
N CYS A 201 -23.06 -6.72 0.82
CA CYS A 201 -24.45 -6.77 1.23
C CYS A 201 -25.38 -6.69 0.00
N PRO A 202 -26.33 -7.64 -0.17
CA PRO A 202 -27.25 -7.64 -1.32
C PRO A 202 -28.49 -6.79 -1.09
N THR A 203 -28.65 -6.19 0.10
CA THR A 203 -29.79 -5.35 0.51
C THR A 203 -29.32 -4.04 1.14
N GLY A 204 -30.23 -3.25 1.67
CA GLY A 204 -29.92 -2.02 2.41
C GLY A 204 -29.52 -2.23 3.88
N ALA A 205 -29.30 -3.46 4.33
CA ALA A 205 -28.98 -3.74 5.73
C ALA A 205 -27.62 -3.17 6.17
N LEU A 206 -26.63 -3.16 5.28
CA LEU A 206 -25.34 -2.49 5.48
C LEU A 206 -25.15 -1.43 4.41
N THR A 207 -25.06 -0.16 4.83
CA THR A 207 -24.91 0.97 3.91
C THR A 207 -23.84 1.95 4.40
N MET A 208 -23.03 2.49 3.49
CA MET A 208 -22.11 3.59 3.83
C MET A 208 -22.91 4.83 4.24
N LYS A 209 -22.52 5.53 5.31
CA LYS A 209 -23.20 6.77 5.75
C LYS A 209 -23.27 7.84 4.67
N ARG A 210 -22.25 7.88 3.79
CA ARG A 210 -22.21 8.77 2.62
C ARG A 210 -23.36 8.52 1.64
N ARG A 211 -23.91 7.30 1.58
CA ARG A 211 -25.03 6.92 0.73
C ARG A 211 -26.29 7.76 0.99
N LYS A 212 -26.44 8.33 2.18
CA LYS A 212 -27.52 9.28 2.51
C LYS A 212 -27.51 10.54 1.64
N LYS A 213 -26.36 10.89 1.03
CA LYS A 213 -26.16 12.09 0.23
C LYS A 213 -26.46 11.91 -1.27
N TYR A 214 -26.65 10.69 -1.75
CA TYR A 214 -26.91 10.41 -3.18
C TYR A 214 -27.70 9.12 -3.38
N ARG A 215 -28.24 8.94 -4.59
CA ARG A 215 -28.82 7.69 -5.06
C ARG A 215 -28.04 7.19 -6.28
N PRO A 216 -28.03 5.87 -6.61
CA PRO A 216 -27.28 5.30 -7.73
C PRO A 216 -27.52 6.01 -9.06
N TYR A 217 -28.80 6.31 -9.35
CA TYR A 217 -29.20 6.98 -10.59
C TYR A 217 -28.77 8.45 -10.68
N GLN A 218 -28.26 9.04 -9.59
CA GLN A 218 -27.74 10.41 -9.55
C GLN A 218 -26.22 10.47 -9.83
N ILE A 219 -25.58 9.34 -10.01
CA ILE A 219 -24.13 9.28 -10.32
C ILE A 219 -23.95 9.64 -11.80
N ASP A 220 -23.24 10.73 -12.06
CA ASP A 220 -22.95 11.21 -13.41
C ASP A 220 -22.00 10.29 -14.15
N LYS A 221 -20.94 9.82 -13.44
CA LYS A 221 -19.95 8.90 -13.97
C LYS A 221 -19.23 8.10 -12.89
N LYS A 222 -18.76 6.91 -13.29
CA LYS A 222 -17.84 6.07 -12.53
C LYS A 222 -16.49 6.09 -13.23
N VAL A 223 -15.44 6.51 -12.55
CA VAL A 223 -14.09 6.60 -13.12
C VAL A 223 -13.19 5.58 -12.45
N LEU A 224 -12.67 4.62 -13.22
CA LEU A 224 -11.70 3.65 -12.74
C LEU A 224 -10.34 4.32 -12.57
N THR A 225 -9.78 4.29 -11.36
CA THR A 225 -8.49 4.88 -11.04
C THR A 225 -7.71 4.04 -10.03
N THR A 226 -6.50 4.46 -9.69
CA THR A 226 -5.62 3.79 -8.73
C THR A 226 -5.55 4.60 -7.43
N CYS A 227 -5.60 3.92 -6.30
CA CYS A 227 -5.57 4.51 -4.96
C CYS A 227 -4.27 5.29 -4.70
N PRO A 228 -4.34 6.53 -4.16
CA PRO A 228 -3.19 7.39 -3.94
C PRO A 228 -2.44 7.13 -2.62
N HIS A 229 -2.78 6.04 -1.90
CA HIS A 229 -2.20 5.76 -0.60
C HIS A 229 -1.02 4.77 -0.71
N CYS A 230 -1.09 3.60 -0.08
CA CYS A 230 0.07 2.70 -0.06
C CYS A 230 0.36 2.04 -1.42
N ALA A 231 1.56 1.50 -1.55
CA ALA A 231 2.05 0.89 -2.79
C ALA A 231 1.41 -0.47 -3.16
N THR A 232 0.34 -0.90 -2.49
CA THR A 232 -0.46 -2.04 -2.97
C THR A 232 -1.03 -1.79 -4.37
N GLY A 233 -1.35 -0.53 -4.70
CA GLY A 233 -1.92 -0.16 -6.00
C GLY A 233 -3.34 -0.67 -6.18
N CYS A 234 -4.18 -0.54 -5.16
CA CYS A 234 -5.59 -0.93 -5.23
C CYS A 234 -6.32 -0.10 -6.29
N GLN A 235 -7.06 -0.79 -7.15
CA GLN A 235 -7.92 -0.14 -8.14
C GLN A 235 -9.37 -0.08 -7.66
N TYR A 236 -10.05 1.02 -7.97
CA TYR A 236 -11.43 1.25 -7.60
C TYR A 236 -12.07 2.31 -8.51
N TYR A 237 -13.38 2.30 -8.54
CA TYR A 237 -14.14 3.39 -9.13
C TYR A 237 -14.36 4.50 -8.12
N VAL A 238 -14.16 5.75 -8.54
CA VAL A 238 -14.69 6.90 -7.85
C VAL A 238 -16.04 7.26 -8.50
N LEU A 239 -17.03 7.54 -7.64
CA LEU A 239 -18.38 7.89 -8.04
C LEU A 239 -18.51 9.40 -8.02
N VAL A 240 -18.81 9.99 -9.16
CA VAL A 240 -18.92 11.45 -9.34
C VAL A 240 -20.39 11.85 -9.50
N LYS A 241 -20.79 12.86 -8.71
CA LYS A 241 -22.09 13.52 -8.80
C LYS A 241 -21.89 15.03 -8.72
N ASP A 242 -22.49 15.78 -9.64
CA ASP A 242 -22.40 17.24 -9.70
C ASP A 242 -20.95 17.75 -9.69
N GLY A 243 -20.05 17.06 -10.42
CA GLY A 243 -18.63 17.37 -10.50
C GLY A 243 -17.81 17.08 -9.23
N LYS A 244 -18.38 16.42 -8.21
CA LYS A 244 -17.71 16.04 -6.96
C LYS A 244 -17.67 14.53 -6.77
N VAL A 245 -16.61 14.03 -6.19
CA VAL A 245 -16.54 12.63 -5.75
C VAL A 245 -17.38 12.48 -4.48
N VAL A 246 -18.32 11.53 -4.50
CA VAL A 246 -19.24 11.28 -3.38
C VAL A 246 -19.00 9.95 -2.69
N ASP A 247 -18.42 8.96 -3.39
CA ASP A 247 -18.11 7.66 -2.81
C ASP A 247 -17.11 6.88 -3.69
N THR A 248 -16.73 5.68 -3.25
CA THR A 248 -15.86 4.74 -3.96
C THR A 248 -16.46 3.34 -4.02
N GLU A 249 -16.14 2.60 -5.08
CA GLU A 249 -16.52 1.19 -5.26
C GLU A 249 -15.30 0.39 -5.68
N ALA A 250 -14.98 -0.72 -4.98
CA ALA A 250 -13.80 -1.50 -5.29
C ALA A 250 -13.90 -2.15 -6.69
N TYR A 251 -12.82 -2.06 -7.45
CA TYR A 251 -12.62 -2.79 -8.69
C TYR A 251 -11.85 -4.09 -8.43
N ASN A 252 -12.17 -5.15 -9.15
CA ASN A 252 -11.44 -6.42 -9.06
C ASN A 252 -10.10 -6.35 -9.81
N GLY A 253 -9.22 -5.48 -9.33
CA GLY A 253 -7.88 -5.31 -9.89
C GLY A 253 -6.92 -6.44 -9.47
N PRO A 254 -5.80 -6.60 -10.21
CA PRO A 254 -4.86 -7.71 -9.98
C PRO A 254 -4.21 -7.70 -8.59
N SER A 255 -3.93 -6.51 -8.04
CA SER A 255 -3.26 -6.37 -6.75
C SER A 255 -4.22 -6.41 -5.56
N ASN A 256 -5.46 -5.93 -5.71
CA ASN A 256 -6.42 -5.81 -4.61
C ASN A 256 -7.58 -6.81 -4.63
N LYS A 257 -7.80 -7.54 -5.71
CA LYS A 257 -8.84 -8.61 -5.81
C LYS A 257 -10.23 -8.17 -5.32
N GLY A 258 -10.65 -6.96 -5.66
CA GLY A 258 -11.94 -6.42 -5.24
C GLY A 258 -12.01 -5.94 -3.79
N LEU A 259 -10.87 -5.88 -3.08
CA LEU A 259 -10.79 -5.45 -1.68
C LEU A 259 -10.31 -3.99 -1.58
N LEU A 260 -10.77 -3.29 -0.55
CA LEU A 260 -10.26 -2.01 -0.11
C LEU A 260 -10.05 -2.01 1.40
N CYS A 261 -9.12 -1.18 1.86
CA CYS A 261 -9.00 -0.84 3.28
C CYS A 261 -9.83 0.43 3.59
N VAL A 262 -9.90 0.80 4.86
CA VAL A 262 -10.63 1.99 5.31
C VAL A 262 -10.13 3.27 4.61
N LYS A 263 -8.83 3.46 4.45
CA LYS A 263 -8.25 4.62 3.75
C LYS A 263 -8.66 4.68 2.27
N GLY A 264 -8.52 3.58 1.55
CA GLY A 264 -8.87 3.50 0.14
C GLY A 264 -10.36 3.69 -0.11
N ARG A 265 -11.21 3.15 0.77
CA ARG A 265 -12.67 3.27 0.67
C ARG A 265 -13.19 4.65 1.08
N SER A 266 -12.67 5.20 2.17
CA SER A 266 -13.29 6.37 2.82
C SER A 266 -12.39 7.60 2.90
N GLY A 267 -11.07 7.46 2.88
CA GLY A 267 -10.11 8.55 3.05
C GLY A 267 -9.37 8.97 1.77
N SER A 268 -9.78 8.48 0.58
CA SER A 268 -9.00 8.67 -0.63
C SER A 268 -9.36 9.93 -1.45
N PHE A 269 -10.42 10.64 -1.12
CA PHE A 269 -10.90 11.75 -1.94
C PHE A 269 -11.28 13.03 -1.19
N ASP A 270 -11.54 12.99 0.11
CA ASP A 270 -11.95 14.18 0.88
C ASP A 270 -10.90 15.30 0.78
N PHE A 271 -9.62 14.95 0.83
CA PHE A 271 -8.52 15.92 0.73
C PHE A 271 -8.53 16.68 -0.60
N ALA A 272 -8.90 16.05 -1.70
CA ALA A 272 -8.95 16.68 -3.02
C ALA A 272 -10.02 17.79 -3.08
N GLN A 273 -11.04 17.68 -2.25
CA GLN A 273 -12.18 18.61 -2.18
C GLN A 273 -12.19 19.48 -0.94
N SER A 274 -11.11 19.40 -0.13
CA SER A 274 -10.98 20.19 1.11
C SER A 274 -10.94 21.70 0.82
N PRO A 275 -11.66 22.52 1.58
CA PRO A 275 -11.57 23.98 1.48
C PRO A 275 -10.19 24.53 1.89
N GLU A 276 -9.40 23.77 2.63
CA GLU A 276 -8.08 24.15 3.11
C GLU A 276 -6.99 24.05 2.03
N ARG A 277 -7.33 23.58 0.83
CA ARG A 277 -6.35 23.52 -0.28
C ARG A 277 -5.86 24.90 -0.66
N ILE A 278 -4.57 25.02 -0.95
CA ILE A 278 -3.96 26.20 -1.56
C ILE A 278 -4.51 26.33 -2.98
N LYS A 279 -5.03 27.50 -3.36
CA LYS A 279 -5.76 27.68 -4.61
C LYS A 279 -5.08 28.64 -5.59
N TYR A 280 -4.07 29.36 -5.14
CA TYR A 280 -3.33 30.34 -5.90
C TYR A 280 -1.88 30.40 -5.39
N PRO A 281 -0.93 30.87 -6.21
CA PRO A 281 0.45 31.05 -5.77
C PRO A 281 0.55 31.99 -4.57
N LEU A 282 1.49 31.71 -3.68
CA LEU A 282 1.77 32.50 -2.48
C LEU A 282 3.25 32.88 -2.48
N ILE A 283 3.56 34.15 -2.22
CA ILE A 283 4.93 34.65 -2.02
C ILE A 283 5.03 35.15 -0.57
N LYS A 284 6.10 34.80 0.10
CA LYS A 284 6.35 35.23 1.48
C LYS A 284 6.87 36.65 1.51
N ASN A 285 6.18 37.50 2.27
CA ASN A 285 6.69 38.82 2.61
C ASN A 285 7.68 38.70 3.77
N HIS A 286 8.97 38.90 3.52
CA HIS A 286 10.02 38.72 4.53
C HIS A 286 10.01 39.79 5.64
N GLU A 287 9.34 40.94 5.45
CA GLU A 287 9.21 41.96 6.48
C GLU A 287 8.12 41.57 7.52
N THR A 288 7.02 41.05 7.05
CA THR A 288 5.88 40.66 7.91
C THR A 288 5.93 39.20 8.34
N GLY A 289 6.58 38.34 7.57
CA GLY A 289 6.56 36.89 7.72
C GLY A 289 5.31 36.22 7.14
N GLU A 290 4.36 36.98 6.61
CA GLU A 290 3.09 36.49 6.08
C GLU A 290 3.19 36.10 4.61
N PHE A 291 2.32 35.17 4.17
CA PHE A 291 2.19 34.81 2.75
C PHE A 291 1.14 35.69 2.06
N GLU A 292 1.53 36.30 0.97
CA GLU A 292 0.68 37.13 0.13
C GLU A 292 0.32 36.39 -1.17
N ARG A 293 -0.93 36.56 -1.62
CA ARG A 293 -1.38 36.01 -2.90
C ARG A 293 -0.65 36.69 -4.05
N ALA A 294 -0.12 35.92 -4.97
CA ALA A 294 0.50 36.37 -6.20
C ALA A 294 -0.23 35.83 -7.44
N THR A 295 -0.01 36.46 -8.58
CA THR A 295 -0.35 35.88 -9.87
C THR A 295 0.62 34.76 -10.25
N TRP A 296 0.20 33.90 -11.18
CA TRP A 296 1.09 32.86 -11.70
C TRP A 296 2.36 33.41 -12.34
N ASP A 297 2.25 34.51 -13.09
CA ASP A 297 3.42 35.12 -13.76
C ASP A 297 4.40 35.72 -12.73
N GLU A 298 3.90 36.45 -11.74
CA GLU A 298 4.76 36.99 -10.65
C GLU A 298 5.50 35.87 -9.92
N ALA A 299 4.80 34.79 -9.55
CA ALA A 299 5.40 33.68 -8.81
C ALA A 299 6.42 32.90 -9.66
N LEU A 300 6.07 32.56 -10.90
CA LEU A 300 6.94 31.75 -11.78
C LEU A 300 8.17 32.57 -12.27
N ASP A 301 8.00 33.86 -12.53
CA ASP A 301 9.12 34.75 -12.90
C ASP A 301 10.09 34.93 -11.73
N LEU A 302 9.57 35.10 -10.50
CA LEU A 302 10.40 35.14 -9.29
C LEU A 302 11.18 33.84 -9.11
N VAL A 303 10.51 32.70 -9.20
CA VAL A 303 11.14 31.37 -9.04
C VAL A 303 12.24 31.17 -10.08
N ALA A 304 11.93 31.37 -11.34
CA ALA A 304 12.89 31.19 -12.43
C ALA A 304 14.11 32.15 -12.29
N SER A 305 13.86 33.45 -12.04
CA SER A 305 14.93 34.43 -11.91
C SER A 305 15.86 34.12 -10.72
N LYS A 306 15.30 33.75 -9.56
CA LYS A 306 16.07 33.44 -8.36
C LYS A 306 16.95 32.21 -8.51
N PHE A 307 16.38 31.10 -9.04
CA PHE A 307 17.20 29.91 -9.29
C PHE A 307 18.30 30.16 -10.32
N MET A 308 18.01 30.91 -11.39
CA MET A 308 19.04 31.27 -12.39
C MET A 308 20.08 32.23 -11.85
N GLU A 309 19.71 33.16 -10.96
CA GLU A 309 20.67 34.05 -10.24
C GLU A 309 21.62 33.21 -9.37
N ILE A 310 21.09 32.31 -8.52
CA ILE A 310 21.88 31.43 -7.65
C ILE A 310 22.82 30.56 -8.50
N LYS A 311 22.30 29.93 -9.56
CA LYS A 311 23.09 29.10 -10.49
C LYS A 311 24.26 29.91 -11.10
N LYS A 312 23.98 31.12 -11.55
CA LYS A 312 25.01 32.00 -12.16
C LYS A 312 26.08 32.38 -11.16
N GLN A 313 25.71 32.64 -9.92
CA GLN A 313 26.64 33.13 -8.88
C GLN A 313 27.44 32.01 -8.23
N TYR A 314 26.84 30.84 -7.98
CA TYR A 314 27.43 29.79 -7.15
C TYR A 314 27.60 28.45 -7.89
N GLY A 315 27.18 28.38 -9.14
CA GLY A 315 27.23 27.16 -9.95
C GLY A 315 25.99 26.26 -9.83
N PRO A 316 25.83 25.29 -10.74
CA PRO A 316 24.64 24.42 -10.82
C PRO A 316 24.42 23.56 -9.56
N ASP A 317 25.50 23.09 -8.93
CA ASP A 317 25.43 22.20 -7.78
C ASP A 317 25.00 22.89 -6.47
N SER A 318 24.86 24.23 -6.51
CA SER A 318 24.23 25.01 -5.42
C SER A 318 22.71 24.90 -5.38
N LEU A 319 22.12 24.21 -6.35
CA LEU A 319 20.67 23.95 -6.47
C LEU A 319 20.35 22.48 -6.27
N ALA A 320 19.14 22.21 -5.75
CA ALA A 320 18.60 20.86 -5.63
C ALA A 320 17.08 20.87 -5.86
N GLY A 321 16.52 19.69 -6.23
CA GLY A 321 15.09 19.55 -6.39
C GLY A 321 14.59 18.15 -6.05
N PHE A 322 13.52 18.05 -5.24
CA PHE A 322 12.93 16.79 -4.80
C PHE A 322 11.59 16.53 -5.44
N ALA A 323 11.34 15.27 -5.84
CA ALA A 323 10.10 14.81 -6.45
C ALA A 323 9.26 13.97 -5.49
N CYS A 324 7.94 14.14 -5.58
CA CYS A 324 6.97 13.46 -4.69
C CYS A 324 6.68 12.03 -5.13
N SER A 325 6.99 11.06 -4.30
CA SER A 325 6.63 9.65 -4.53
C SER A 325 5.13 9.34 -4.41
N ARG A 326 4.27 10.33 -4.27
CA ARG A 326 2.79 10.19 -4.27
C ARG A 326 2.16 10.68 -5.56
N SER A 327 2.94 11.36 -6.38
CA SER A 327 2.51 11.92 -7.68
C SER A 327 2.66 10.92 -8.82
N PRO A 328 2.01 11.15 -9.98
CA PRO A 328 2.18 10.32 -11.17
C PRO A 328 3.62 10.26 -11.68
N ASN A 329 3.93 9.18 -12.39
CA ASN A 329 5.22 8.99 -13.04
C ASN A 329 5.61 10.17 -13.92
N GLU A 330 4.65 10.70 -14.65
CA GLU A 330 4.78 11.80 -15.60
C GLU A 330 5.22 13.10 -14.89
N ASP A 331 4.60 13.42 -13.75
CA ASP A 331 4.99 14.60 -12.96
C ASP A 331 6.41 14.46 -12.42
N ILE A 332 6.74 13.30 -11.85
CA ILE A 332 8.04 12.98 -11.28
C ILE A 332 9.13 13.06 -12.35
N TYR A 333 8.84 12.52 -13.55
CA TYR A 333 9.74 12.59 -14.69
C TYR A 333 10.04 14.04 -15.08
N MET A 334 9.02 14.90 -15.10
CA MET A 334 9.20 16.31 -15.44
C MET A 334 10.00 17.08 -14.38
N VAL A 335 9.81 16.80 -13.09
CA VAL A 335 10.61 17.41 -12.01
C VAL A 335 12.09 17.07 -12.17
N GLN A 336 12.46 15.80 -12.29
CA GLN A 336 13.86 15.42 -12.43
C GLN A 336 14.47 15.92 -13.76
N LYS A 337 13.66 15.97 -14.83
CA LYS A 337 14.10 16.56 -16.12
C LYS A 337 14.40 18.05 -15.95
N MET A 338 13.53 18.81 -15.28
CA MET A 338 13.76 20.24 -14.97
C MET A 338 15.06 20.45 -14.19
N VAL A 339 15.28 19.68 -13.12
CA VAL A 339 16.51 19.79 -12.31
C VAL A 339 17.76 19.55 -13.17
N ARG A 340 17.74 18.51 -13.99
CA ARG A 340 18.89 18.16 -14.83
C ARG A 340 19.13 19.13 -15.98
N THR A 341 18.07 19.57 -16.65
CA THR A 341 18.20 20.46 -17.84
C THR A 341 18.32 21.93 -17.47
N CYS A 342 17.53 22.43 -16.51
CA CYS A 342 17.48 23.85 -16.14
C CYS A 342 18.46 24.18 -15.02
N PHE A 343 18.49 23.45 -13.93
CA PHE A 343 19.50 23.68 -12.89
C PHE A 343 20.87 23.21 -13.35
N GLY A 344 20.95 22.17 -14.18
CA GLY A 344 22.21 21.65 -14.73
C GLY A 344 22.98 20.78 -13.73
N THR A 345 22.28 20.14 -12.80
CA THR A 345 22.84 19.27 -11.76
C THR A 345 22.06 17.96 -11.66
N ASN A 346 22.67 16.93 -11.09
CA ASN A 346 22.01 15.68 -10.71
C ASN A 346 21.54 15.67 -9.25
N ASN A 347 21.45 16.82 -8.57
CA ASN A 347 20.92 16.97 -7.21
C ASN A 347 19.39 16.84 -7.20
N THR A 348 18.89 15.71 -7.67
CA THR A 348 17.46 15.34 -7.66
C THR A 348 17.28 14.05 -6.90
N ASP A 349 16.26 13.96 -6.04
CA ASP A 349 15.96 12.77 -5.26
C ASP A 349 14.46 12.71 -4.95
N ASN A 350 14.04 11.70 -4.20
CA ASN A 350 12.65 11.50 -3.78
C ASN A 350 12.60 10.81 -2.42
N CYS A 351 11.42 10.70 -1.82
CA CYS A 351 11.25 10.12 -0.49
C CYS A 351 11.64 8.62 -0.38
N ALA A 352 12.03 7.94 -1.45
CA ALA A 352 12.63 6.61 -1.34
C ALA A 352 13.91 6.67 -0.48
N ARG A 353 14.58 7.84 -0.46
CA ARG A 353 15.79 8.09 0.34
C ARG A 353 15.58 7.82 1.82
N VAL A 354 14.45 8.18 2.36
CA VAL A 354 14.07 7.95 3.76
C VAL A 354 13.14 6.74 3.92
N CYS A 355 13.03 5.85 2.90
CA CYS A 355 12.05 4.76 2.91
C CYS A 355 12.65 3.42 2.43
N HIS A 356 12.89 3.25 1.14
CA HIS A 356 13.29 1.99 0.51
C HIS A 356 14.52 2.10 -0.41
N SER A 357 15.33 3.16 -0.29
CA SER A 357 16.60 3.25 -1.01
C SER A 357 17.53 2.09 -0.71
N ALA A 358 17.52 1.58 0.53
CA ALA A 358 18.22 0.35 0.92
C ALA A 358 17.77 -0.87 0.10
N SER A 359 16.45 -1.00 -0.20
CA SER A 359 15.95 -2.05 -1.08
C SER A 359 16.45 -1.89 -2.51
N VAL A 360 16.44 -0.65 -3.04
CA VAL A 360 16.96 -0.39 -4.39
C VAL A 360 18.42 -0.77 -4.48
N SER A 361 19.25 -0.28 -3.55
CA SER A 361 20.69 -0.55 -3.54
C SER A 361 21.01 -2.01 -3.29
N GLY A 362 20.45 -2.61 -2.23
CA GLY A 362 20.75 -3.98 -1.83
C GLY A 362 20.34 -5.03 -2.86
N LEU A 363 19.11 -4.92 -3.40
CA LEU A 363 18.65 -5.85 -4.45
C LEU A 363 19.37 -5.60 -5.78
N TYR A 364 19.68 -4.35 -6.13
CA TYR A 364 20.46 -4.05 -7.32
C TYR A 364 21.87 -4.68 -7.25
N MET A 365 22.54 -4.54 -6.13
CA MET A 365 23.89 -5.09 -5.93
C MET A 365 23.89 -6.62 -5.95
N THR A 366 22.90 -7.27 -5.34
CA THR A 366 22.85 -8.73 -5.23
C THR A 366 22.20 -9.41 -6.43
N LEU A 367 21.15 -8.83 -7.02
CA LEU A 367 20.32 -9.46 -8.07
C LEU A 367 20.36 -8.71 -9.42
N GLY A 368 20.82 -7.45 -9.43
CA GLY A 368 20.86 -6.56 -10.59
C GLY A 368 19.56 -5.81 -10.88
N SER A 369 18.58 -5.85 -9.96
CA SER A 369 17.35 -5.08 -10.05
C SER A 369 16.86 -4.73 -8.66
N GLY A 370 16.58 -3.44 -8.40
CA GLY A 370 16.20 -2.91 -7.10
C GLY A 370 14.70 -3.01 -6.76
N ALA A 371 13.99 -4.01 -7.29
CA ALA A 371 12.53 -4.10 -7.19
C ALA A 371 12.04 -5.46 -6.68
N MET A 372 10.79 -5.48 -6.20
CA MET A 372 10.08 -6.70 -5.80
C MET A 372 10.10 -7.76 -6.90
N THR A 373 10.43 -9.00 -6.58
CA THR A 373 10.68 -10.04 -7.59
C THR A 373 9.41 -10.71 -8.11
N ASN A 374 8.38 -10.85 -7.28
CA ASN A 374 7.15 -11.58 -7.59
C ASN A 374 5.89 -10.74 -7.33
N PRO A 375 4.76 -10.99 -8.01
CA PRO A 375 3.51 -10.28 -7.74
C PRO A 375 2.89 -10.61 -6.36
N ILE A 376 2.09 -9.69 -5.83
CA ILE A 376 1.37 -9.85 -4.55
C ILE A 376 0.51 -11.12 -4.56
N GLU A 377 -0.24 -11.35 -5.64
CA GLU A 377 -1.05 -12.57 -5.78
C GLU A 377 -0.21 -13.84 -5.72
N ASP A 378 0.93 -13.84 -6.39
CA ASP A 378 1.81 -15.02 -6.47
C ASP A 378 2.37 -15.39 -5.08
N ILE A 379 2.92 -14.41 -4.38
CA ILE A 379 3.53 -14.63 -3.05
C ILE A 379 2.52 -14.93 -1.94
N THR A 380 1.24 -14.68 -2.18
CA THR A 380 0.17 -14.97 -1.20
C THR A 380 -0.64 -16.21 -1.56
N LYS A 381 -0.81 -16.52 -2.85
CA LYS A 381 -1.62 -17.65 -3.33
C LYS A 381 -0.83 -18.94 -3.45
N ASN A 382 0.41 -18.84 -3.95
CA ASN A 382 1.23 -19.99 -4.29
C ASN A 382 2.23 -20.38 -3.20
N ALA A 383 2.44 -19.55 -2.17
CA ALA A 383 3.36 -19.83 -1.07
C ALA A 383 2.88 -20.99 -0.18
N GLU A 384 3.83 -21.81 0.28
CA GLU A 384 3.65 -22.84 1.31
C GLU A 384 4.06 -22.31 2.68
N VAL A 385 5.13 -21.49 2.71
CA VAL A 385 5.62 -20.78 3.89
C VAL A 385 5.83 -19.32 3.51
N ILE A 386 5.35 -18.37 4.28
CA ILE A 386 5.67 -16.95 4.16
C ILE A 386 6.61 -16.56 5.30
N MET A 387 7.78 -16.00 4.98
CA MET A 387 8.66 -15.35 5.96
C MET A 387 8.44 -13.84 5.88
N LEU A 388 7.85 -13.26 6.91
CA LEU A 388 7.51 -11.83 7.03
C LEU A 388 8.49 -11.17 8.00
N VAL A 389 9.35 -10.27 7.50
CA VAL A 389 10.46 -9.66 8.27
C VAL A 389 10.28 -8.14 8.35
N GLY A 390 10.24 -7.58 9.56
CA GLY A 390 10.16 -6.14 9.79
C GLY A 390 9.01 -5.46 9.04
N SER A 391 7.84 -6.10 9.02
CA SER A 391 6.69 -5.66 8.23
C SER A 391 5.38 -5.93 8.95
N ASN A 392 4.56 -4.88 9.12
CA ASN A 392 3.17 -5.01 9.57
C ASN A 392 2.19 -4.66 8.44
N PRO A 393 1.91 -5.59 7.51
CA PRO A 393 1.04 -5.28 6.38
C PRO A 393 -0.42 -5.05 6.79
N GLU A 394 -0.88 -5.50 7.95
CA GLU A 394 -2.24 -5.20 8.42
C GLU A 394 -2.46 -3.70 8.65
N GLU A 395 -1.44 -2.96 9.01
CA GLU A 395 -1.48 -1.50 9.21
C GLU A 395 -0.96 -0.73 7.99
N ALA A 396 0.21 -1.11 7.46
CA ALA A 396 0.88 -0.38 6.39
C ALA A 396 0.33 -0.69 4.98
N HIS A 397 -0.04 -1.96 4.71
CA HIS A 397 -0.54 -2.47 3.42
C HIS A 397 -1.76 -3.35 3.62
N PRO A 398 -2.90 -2.82 4.13
CA PRO A 398 -3.96 -3.65 4.71
C PRO A 398 -4.54 -4.70 3.76
N VAL A 399 -4.61 -4.42 2.46
CA VAL A 399 -5.12 -5.38 1.47
C VAL A 399 -4.12 -6.54 1.25
N VAL A 400 -2.81 -6.29 1.33
CA VAL A 400 -1.79 -7.37 1.34
C VAL A 400 -1.92 -8.17 2.64
N GLY A 401 -2.12 -7.52 3.79
CA GLY A 401 -2.40 -8.18 5.06
C GLY A 401 -3.63 -9.10 5.01
N MET A 402 -4.71 -8.65 4.34
CA MET A 402 -5.89 -9.49 4.08
C MET A 402 -5.54 -10.74 3.25
N GLN A 403 -4.73 -10.59 2.20
CA GLN A 403 -4.32 -11.71 1.34
C GLN A 403 -3.38 -12.69 2.07
N ILE A 404 -2.50 -12.20 2.96
CA ILE A 404 -1.67 -13.06 3.83
C ILE A 404 -2.56 -13.83 4.82
N ARG A 405 -3.54 -13.18 5.46
CA ARG A 405 -4.52 -13.85 6.33
C ARG A 405 -5.27 -14.97 5.59
N GLN A 406 -5.65 -14.73 4.33
CA GLN A 406 -6.25 -15.76 3.48
C GLN A 406 -5.29 -16.91 3.19
N ALA A 407 -4.01 -16.61 2.91
CA ALA A 407 -2.99 -17.63 2.68
C ALA A 407 -2.83 -18.56 3.91
N VAL A 408 -2.68 -17.98 5.10
CA VAL A 408 -2.60 -18.72 6.36
C VAL A 408 -3.86 -19.59 6.58
N LYS A 409 -5.04 -19.05 6.30
CA LYS A 409 -6.28 -19.79 6.41
C LYS A 409 -6.36 -20.99 5.44
N ARG A 410 -5.72 -20.89 4.27
CA ARG A 410 -5.62 -22.02 3.32
C ARG A 410 -4.53 -23.03 3.70
N GLY A 411 -3.83 -22.85 4.81
CA GLY A 411 -2.79 -23.75 5.32
C GLY A 411 -1.36 -23.32 5.02
N CYS A 412 -1.14 -22.13 4.43
CA CYS A 412 0.20 -21.56 4.30
C CYS A 412 0.76 -21.30 5.69
N LYS A 413 1.99 -21.76 5.96
CA LYS A 413 2.70 -21.51 7.21
C LYS A 413 3.25 -20.09 7.23
N LEU A 414 3.32 -19.49 8.42
CA LEU A 414 3.74 -18.11 8.60
C LEU A 414 4.86 -18.02 9.65
N ILE A 415 6.00 -17.47 9.25
CA ILE A 415 7.09 -17.06 10.13
C ILE A 415 7.04 -15.53 10.19
N VAL A 416 6.87 -14.97 11.38
CA VAL A 416 6.92 -13.52 11.61
C VAL A 416 8.20 -13.17 12.35
N VAL A 417 8.94 -12.20 11.83
CA VAL A 417 10.19 -11.68 12.45
C VAL A 417 9.97 -10.18 12.64
N ASP A 418 9.54 -9.80 13.83
CA ASP A 418 9.16 -8.41 14.15
C ASP A 418 9.30 -8.19 15.68
N PRO A 419 9.86 -7.06 16.13
CA PRO A 419 10.00 -6.76 17.57
C PRO A 419 8.65 -6.54 18.29
N ARG A 420 7.58 -6.29 17.55
CA ARG A 420 6.23 -6.05 18.10
C ARG A 420 5.31 -7.25 17.93
N ASP A 421 4.40 -7.45 18.88
CA ASP A 421 3.28 -8.38 18.76
C ASP A 421 2.22 -7.83 17.79
N ILE A 422 2.53 -7.91 16.49
CA ILE A 422 1.62 -7.50 15.42
C ILE A 422 0.47 -8.49 15.24
N GLY A 423 -0.61 -8.09 14.57
CA GLY A 423 -1.78 -8.94 14.39
C GLY A 423 -1.49 -10.28 13.71
N LEU A 424 -0.59 -10.30 12.72
CA LEU A 424 -0.15 -11.52 12.02
C LEU A 424 0.72 -12.41 12.91
N ALA A 425 1.47 -11.87 13.87
CA ALA A 425 2.26 -12.68 14.82
C ALA A 425 1.37 -13.64 15.63
N LYS A 426 0.14 -13.20 15.97
CA LYS A 426 -0.85 -14.06 16.67
C LYS A 426 -1.36 -15.24 15.83
N LYS A 427 -1.09 -15.24 14.52
CA LYS A 427 -1.48 -16.28 13.56
C LYS A 427 -0.28 -17.03 13.00
N ALA A 428 0.92 -16.63 13.40
CA ALA A 428 2.17 -17.22 12.94
C ALA A 428 2.38 -18.61 13.56
N ASP A 429 3.00 -19.51 12.81
CA ASP A 429 3.54 -20.76 13.33
C ASP A 429 4.78 -20.50 14.17
N ILE A 430 5.58 -19.49 13.81
CA ILE A 430 6.76 -19.04 14.55
C ILE A 430 6.79 -17.51 14.57
N HIS A 431 6.97 -16.93 15.76
CA HIS A 431 7.22 -15.50 15.95
C HIS A 431 8.57 -15.27 16.60
N LEU A 432 9.51 -14.75 15.83
CA LEU A 432 10.83 -14.33 16.35
C LEU A 432 10.77 -12.84 16.69
N LYS A 433 10.61 -12.54 17.97
CA LYS A 433 10.50 -11.17 18.51
C LYS A 433 11.91 -10.60 18.76
N LEU A 434 12.62 -10.30 17.64
CA LEU A 434 14.02 -9.89 17.71
C LEU A 434 14.18 -8.45 18.25
N LYS A 435 15.32 -8.20 18.90
CA LYS A 435 15.75 -6.86 19.29
C LYS A 435 15.92 -5.98 18.05
N PRO A 436 15.40 -4.73 18.06
CA PRO A 436 15.56 -3.81 16.95
C PRO A 436 17.02 -3.60 16.54
N GLY A 437 17.30 -3.54 15.23
CA GLY A 437 18.65 -3.34 14.67
C GLY A 437 19.45 -4.62 14.44
N THR A 438 18.90 -5.82 14.69
CA THR A 438 19.65 -7.10 14.63
C THR A 438 19.33 -7.95 13.40
N ASN A 439 18.77 -7.36 12.32
CA ASN A 439 18.34 -8.07 11.11
C ASN A 439 19.46 -8.90 10.44
N VAL A 440 20.69 -8.36 10.38
CA VAL A 440 21.83 -9.05 9.75
C VAL A 440 22.24 -10.27 10.56
N ALA A 441 22.30 -10.15 11.90
CA ALA A 441 22.60 -11.28 12.78
C ALA A 441 21.56 -12.39 12.68
N PHE A 442 20.27 -12.03 12.67
CA PHE A 442 19.16 -12.95 12.44
C PHE A 442 19.33 -13.71 11.10
N ALA A 443 19.54 -12.99 10.00
CA ALA A 443 19.69 -13.61 8.68
C ALA A 443 20.91 -14.53 8.59
N ASN A 444 22.04 -14.12 9.18
CA ASN A 444 23.25 -14.95 9.25
C ASN A 444 22.99 -16.24 10.07
N GLY A 445 22.22 -16.14 11.17
CA GLY A 445 21.83 -17.32 11.95
C GLY A 445 20.92 -18.28 11.17
N ILE A 446 19.94 -17.76 10.42
CA ILE A 446 19.13 -18.59 9.51
C ILE A 446 20.02 -19.32 8.50
N MET A 447 20.95 -18.60 7.86
CA MET A 447 21.88 -19.19 6.87
C MET A 447 22.85 -20.19 7.51
N HIS A 448 23.34 -19.93 8.73
CA HIS A 448 24.14 -20.89 9.49
C HIS A 448 23.43 -22.23 9.64
N VAL A 449 22.19 -22.22 10.15
CA VAL A 449 21.39 -23.45 10.33
C VAL A 449 21.13 -24.16 9.01
N ILE A 450 20.79 -23.43 7.94
CA ILE A 450 20.57 -24.02 6.62
C ILE A 450 21.81 -24.77 6.12
N ILE A 451 23.00 -24.21 6.30
CA ILE A 451 24.27 -24.82 5.91
C ILE A 451 24.63 -25.99 6.82
N GLU A 452 24.47 -25.84 8.13
CA GLU A 452 24.74 -26.89 9.12
C GLU A 452 23.87 -28.14 8.88
N GLU A 453 22.60 -27.95 8.53
CA GLU A 453 21.65 -29.02 8.24
C GLU A 453 21.74 -29.56 6.80
N GLY A 454 22.61 -28.98 5.95
CA GLY A 454 22.79 -29.38 4.56
C GLY A 454 21.54 -29.11 3.67
N LEU A 455 20.80 -28.04 3.94
CA LEU A 455 19.55 -27.69 3.26
C LEU A 455 19.72 -26.67 2.14
N GLN A 456 20.94 -26.24 1.84
CA GLN A 456 21.25 -25.32 0.74
C GLN A 456 21.02 -25.97 -0.62
N ASP A 457 20.63 -25.18 -1.62
CA ASP A 457 20.51 -25.63 -3.02
C ASP A 457 21.86 -25.51 -3.73
N GLU A 458 22.69 -26.57 -3.63
CA GLU A 458 24.02 -26.64 -4.22
C GLU A 458 24.01 -26.39 -5.74
N LYS A 459 22.98 -26.88 -6.45
CA LYS A 459 22.86 -26.69 -7.88
C LYS A 459 22.60 -25.23 -8.23
N PHE A 460 21.65 -24.61 -7.56
CA PHE A 460 21.35 -23.20 -7.77
C PHE A 460 22.55 -22.30 -7.45
N ILE A 461 23.25 -22.59 -6.35
CA ILE A 461 24.44 -21.87 -5.94
C ILE A 461 25.51 -21.96 -7.03
N ALA A 462 25.82 -23.16 -7.51
CA ALA A 462 26.87 -23.39 -8.50
C ALA A 462 26.54 -22.77 -9.87
N GLU A 463 25.27 -22.86 -10.33
CA GLU A 463 24.89 -22.44 -11.67
C GLU A 463 24.53 -20.96 -11.77
N ARG A 464 24.07 -20.34 -10.67
CA ARG A 464 23.42 -19.04 -10.75
C ARG A 464 24.00 -17.96 -9.83
N THR A 465 25.01 -18.29 -9.00
CA THR A 465 25.53 -17.34 -8.01
C THR A 465 27.05 -17.27 -8.01
N GLU A 466 27.57 -16.24 -7.34
CA GLU A 466 28.98 -16.03 -7.03
C GLU A 466 29.15 -15.55 -5.58
N GLY A 467 30.32 -15.74 -5.00
CA GLY A 467 30.66 -15.23 -3.67
C GLY A 467 30.22 -16.11 -2.49
N TYR A 468 29.72 -17.34 -2.73
CA TYR A 468 29.18 -18.24 -1.69
C TYR A 468 30.22 -18.58 -0.60
N GLU A 469 31.48 -18.83 -0.98
CA GLU A 469 32.51 -19.24 -0.01
C GLU A 469 32.73 -18.19 1.11
N LYS A 470 32.64 -16.89 0.75
CA LYS A 470 32.80 -15.82 1.74
C LYS A 470 31.65 -15.77 2.74
N ILE A 471 30.39 -15.93 2.25
CA ILE A 471 29.24 -15.94 3.16
C ILE A 471 29.27 -17.19 4.05
N ARG A 472 29.65 -18.34 3.51
CA ARG A 472 29.80 -19.58 4.27
C ARG A 472 30.82 -19.43 5.41
N GLU A 473 31.91 -18.70 5.18
CA GLU A 473 32.91 -18.42 6.21
C GLU A 473 32.35 -17.53 7.34
N ILE A 474 31.68 -16.43 6.98
CA ILE A 474 31.12 -15.49 7.96
C ILE A 474 30.04 -16.14 8.80
N VAL A 475 29.10 -16.85 8.21
CA VAL A 475 27.95 -17.41 8.94
C VAL A 475 28.32 -18.52 9.92
N LYS A 476 29.51 -19.11 9.84
CA LYS A 476 30.01 -20.09 10.82
C LYS A 476 29.98 -19.56 12.25
N ASP A 477 30.23 -18.26 12.41
CA ASP A 477 30.27 -17.61 13.71
C ASP A 477 28.92 -17.21 14.27
N TYR A 478 27.84 -17.38 13.48
CA TYR A 478 26.47 -17.01 13.86
C TYR A 478 25.66 -18.24 14.26
N THR A 479 26.18 -18.99 15.27
CA THR A 479 25.43 -20.12 15.81
C THR A 479 24.11 -19.64 16.42
N PRO A 480 23.07 -20.47 16.49
CA PRO A 480 21.79 -20.09 17.08
C PRO A 480 21.90 -19.50 18.48
N GLU A 481 22.84 -20.02 19.31
CA GLU A 481 23.09 -19.53 20.67
C GLU A 481 23.66 -18.11 20.64
N LYS A 482 24.66 -17.84 19.79
CA LYS A 482 25.24 -16.50 19.64
C LYS A 482 24.19 -15.50 19.07
N VAL A 483 23.39 -15.93 18.11
CA VAL A 483 22.31 -15.10 17.56
C VAL A 483 21.23 -14.84 18.61
N ALA A 484 20.92 -15.82 19.47
CA ALA A 484 20.00 -15.66 20.59
C ALA A 484 20.46 -14.56 21.56
N GLU A 485 21.77 -14.48 21.85
CA GLU A 485 22.34 -13.40 22.68
C GLU A 485 22.20 -12.02 21.99
N ILE A 486 22.47 -11.93 20.69
CA ILE A 486 22.43 -10.66 19.95
C ILE A 486 20.97 -10.19 19.72
N CYS A 487 20.12 -11.10 19.31
CA CYS A 487 18.75 -10.81 18.86
C CYS A 487 17.70 -10.92 19.97
N HIS A 488 18.05 -11.46 21.14
CA HIS A 488 17.15 -11.76 22.26
C HIS A 488 15.98 -12.70 21.86
N ILE A 489 16.26 -13.72 21.07
CA ILE A 489 15.31 -14.73 20.61
C ILE A 489 15.69 -16.13 21.09
N ASP A 490 14.74 -17.07 21.05
CA ASP A 490 15.01 -18.47 21.38
C ASP A 490 15.81 -19.15 20.25
N PRO A 491 16.96 -19.78 20.54
CA PRO A 491 17.78 -20.44 19.51
C PRO A 491 17.06 -21.61 18.84
N GLU A 492 16.20 -22.34 19.56
CA GLU A 492 15.44 -23.46 18.99
C GLU A 492 14.33 -22.98 18.03
N GLU A 493 13.70 -21.84 18.35
CA GLU A 493 12.73 -21.22 17.41
C GLU A 493 13.44 -20.70 16.16
N LEU A 494 14.67 -20.19 16.28
CA LEU A 494 15.49 -19.81 15.11
C LEU A 494 15.80 -21.04 14.23
N ARG A 495 16.21 -22.18 14.83
CA ARG A 495 16.45 -23.44 14.10
C ARG A 495 15.19 -23.91 13.37
N LYS A 496 14.06 -23.93 14.08
CA LYS A 496 12.76 -24.32 13.48
C LYS A 496 12.38 -23.40 12.30
N ALA A 497 12.58 -22.09 12.43
CA ALA A 497 12.28 -21.13 11.36
C ALA A 497 13.18 -21.37 10.12
N ALA A 498 14.47 -21.58 10.32
CA ALA A 498 15.42 -21.86 9.25
C ALA A 498 15.06 -23.15 8.48
N VAL A 499 14.80 -24.24 9.22
CA VAL A 499 14.41 -25.52 8.63
C VAL A 499 13.05 -25.44 7.93
N MET A 500 12.06 -24.78 8.54
CA MET A 500 10.73 -24.57 7.92
C MET A 500 10.85 -23.80 6.61
N TYR A 501 11.62 -22.71 6.60
CA TYR A 501 11.85 -21.90 5.40
C TYR A 501 12.58 -22.69 4.31
N ALA A 502 13.66 -23.37 4.66
CA ALA A 502 14.50 -24.08 3.69
C ALA A 502 13.77 -25.27 3.02
N LYS A 503 13.05 -26.09 3.82
CA LYS A 503 12.36 -27.29 3.34
C LYS A 503 11.10 -27.04 2.50
N ALA A 504 10.47 -25.88 2.64
CA ALA A 504 9.33 -25.54 1.81
C ALA A 504 9.76 -25.40 0.34
N ASP A 505 8.96 -25.89 -0.59
CA ASP A 505 9.25 -25.69 -2.03
C ASP A 505 9.06 -24.21 -2.40
N ARG A 506 7.97 -23.59 -1.94
CA ARG A 506 7.61 -22.19 -2.25
C ARG A 506 7.53 -21.37 -0.97
N ALA A 507 8.55 -20.54 -0.77
CA ALA A 507 8.63 -19.67 0.40
C ALA A 507 9.19 -18.27 0.03
N PRO A 508 8.34 -17.26 -0.15
CA PRO A 508 8.76 -15.89 -0.33
C PRO A 508 9.23 -15.27 0.98
N ILE A 509 10.23 -14.38 0.89
CA ILE A 509 10.55 -13.41 1.93
C ILE A 509 9.80 -12.13 1.59
N ILE A 510 8.98 -11.65 2.53
CA ILE A 510 8.27 -10.37 2.47
C ILE A 510 8.84 -9.47 3.55
N TYR A 511 9.29 -8.26 3.21
CA TYR A 511 9.86 -7.35 4.20
C TYR A 511 9.44 -5.90 3.95
N CYS A 512 9.68 -5.03 4.92
CA CYS A 512 9.38 -3.60 4.82
C CYS A 512 10.40 -2.76 5.61
N LEU A 513 9.99 -1.59 6.09
CA LEU A 513 10.83 -0.57 6.75
C LEU A 513 11.61 -1.08 7.97
N GLY A 514 11.14 -2.12 8.66
CA GLY A 514 11.87 -2.74 9.77
C GLY A 514 13.17 -3.42 9.35
N VAL A 515 13.41 -3.63 8.04
CA VAL A 515 14.69 -4.08 7.49
C VAL A 515 15.48 -2.92 6.92
N THR A 516 14.81 -1.93 6.30
CA THR A 516 15.48 -0.91 5.48
C THR A 516 15.90 0.33 6.27
N GLU A 517 15.13 0.77 7.28
CA GLU A 517 15.34 2.02 8.01
C GLU A 517 16.32 1.85 9.19
N HIS A 518 17.53 1.36 8.87
CA HIS A 518 18.65 1.18 9.78
C HIS A 518 19.94 1.71 9.15
N SER A 519 20.92 2.05 9.96
CA SER A 519 22.28 2.38 9.51
C SER A 519 22.97 1.21 8.76
N THR A 520 22.45 -0.01 8.92
CA THR A 520 22.82 -1.24 8.19
C THR A 520 21.70 -1.72 7.26
N GLY A 521 20.80 -0.85 6.84
CA GLY A 521 19.59 -1.21 6.09
C GLY A 521 19.87 -1.91 4.75
N THR A 522 20.87 -1.43 4.00
CA THR A 522 21.27 -2.05 2.72
C THR A 522 21.84 -3.46 2.94
N GLU A 523 22.65 -3.64 3.97
CA GLU A 523 23.19 -4.97 4.33
C GLU A 523 22.10 -5.92 4.83
N GLY A 524 21.09 -5.39 5.54
CA GLY A 524 19.89 -6.13 5.89
C GLY A 524 19.15 -6.66 4.66
N VAL A 525 18.96 -5.84 3.63
CA VAL A 525 18.33 -6.25 2.36
C VAL A 525 19.17 -7.26 1.59
N MET A 526 20.50 -7.07 1.54
CA MET A 526 21.42 -8.03 0.93
C MET A 526 21.35 -9.39 1.63
N SER A 527 21.21 -9.40 2.96
CA SER A 527 21.04 -10.61 3.76
C SER A 527 19.73 -11.35 3.45
N MET A 528 18.63 -10.62 3.17
CA MET A 528 17.38 -11.25 2.66
C MET A 528 17.62 -11.92 1.30
N SER A 529 18.37 -11.28 0.40
CA SER A 529 18.74 -11.87 -0.89
C SER A 529 19.62 -13.10 -0.74
N ASN A 530 20.59 -13.05 0.17
CA ASN A 530 21.47 -14.18 0.48
C ASN A 530 20.67 -15.40 0.95
N MET A 531 19.74 -15.22 1.91
CA MET A 531 18.86 -16.31 2.36
C MET A 531 18.07 -16.93 1.21
N ALA A 532 17.51 -16.11 0.31
CA ALA A 532 16.72 -16.61 -0.82
C ALA A 532 17.60 -17.33 -1.88
N MET A 533 18.80 -16.81 -2.15
CA MET A 533 19.76 -17.46 -3.07
C MET A 533 20.27 -18.78 -2.51
N LEU A 534 20.54 -18.87 -1.21
CA LEU A 534 21.07 -20.06 -0.54
C LEU A 534 20.19 -21.30 -0.75
N VAL A 535 18.88 -21.11 -0.83
CA VAL A 535 17.90 -22.19 -1.00
C VAL A 535 17.15 -22.15 -2.34
N GLY A 536 17.71 -21.47 -3.35
CA GLY A 536 17.18 -21.42 -4.71
C GLY A 536 15.76 -20.81 -4.86
N LYS A 537 15.33 -19.93 -3.97
CA LYS A 537 13.97 -19.38 -3.94
C LYS A 537 13.84 -18.05 -4.70
N LEU A 538 14.37 -18.01 -5.93
CA LEU A 538 14.32 -16.84 -6.82
C LEU A 538 14.03 -17.25 -8.27
N GLY A 539 13.25 -16.43 -8.98
CA GLY A 539 12.92 -16.62 -10.39
C GLY A 539 11.89 -17.70 -10.65
N ARG A 540 11.03 -18.01 -9.68
CA ARG A 540 9.94 -18.98 -9.80
C ARG A 540 8.72 -18.60 -8.98
N PRO A 541 7.52 -19.14 -9.30
CA PRO A 541 6.29 -18.83 -8.58
C PRO A 541 6.33 -19.14 -7.09
N GLY A 542 5.64 -18.32 -6.29
CA GLY A 542 5.51 -18.50 -4.84
C GLY A 542 6.80 -18.30 -4.04
N CYS A 543 7.80 -17.62 -4.62
CA CYS A 543 9.13 -17.40 -4.04
C CYS A 543 9.50 -15.91 -4.08
N GLY A 544 10.80 -15.62 -3.92
CA GLY A 544 11.35 -14.29 -4.15
C GLY A 544 11.65 -13.48 -2.91
N VAL A 545 12.24 -12.30 -3.16
CA VAL A 545 12.54 -11.28 -2.16
C VAL A 545 11.65 -10.07 -2.47
N ASN A 546 10.74 -9.75 -1.56
CA ASN A 546 9.55 -8.98 -1.86
C ASN A 546 9.38 -7.79 -0.91
N PRO A 547 10.04 -6.63 -1.17
CA PRO A 547 9.83 -5.40 -0.42
C PRO A 547 8.41 -4.86 -0.62
N LEU A 548 7.68 -4.64 0.48
CA LEU A 548 6.43 -3.89 0.45
C LEU A 548 6.74 -2.40 0.59
N ARG A 549 6.83 -1.70 -0.53
CA ARG A 549 7.14 -0.26 -0.56
C ARG A 549 6.02 0.56 0.07
N GLY A 550 6.38 1.68 0.69
CA GLY A 550 5.46 2.48 1.50
C GLY A 550 4.44 3.29 0.69
N GLN A 551 4.91 4.27 -0.07
CA GLN A 551 4.05 5.17 -0.83
C GLN A 551 3.59 4.55 -2.15
N ASN A 552 2.42 5.02 -2.64
CA ASN A 552 1.73 4.49 -3.82
C ASN A 552 2.59 4.46 -5.09
N ASN A 553 3.47 5.43 -5.28
CA ASN A 553 4.32 5.54 -6.48
C ASN A 553 5.82 5.66 -6.17
N VAL A 554 6.28 5.23 -4.99
CA VAL A 554 7.71 5.26 -4.67
C VAL A 554 8.54 4.33 -5.57
N GLN A 555 7.94 3.26 -6.10
CA GLN A 555 8.56 2.46 -7.15
C GLN A 555 8.74 3.30 -8.41
N GLY A 556 7.67 3.97 -8.87
CA GLY A 556 7.71 4.82 -10.04
C GLY A 556 8.65 6.01 -9.90
N ALA A 557 8.77 6.62 -8.72
CA ALA A 557 9.72 7.70 -8.49
C ALA A 557 11.17 7.27 -8.75
N CYS A 558 11.53 6.07 -8.31
CA CYS A 558 12.82 5.47 -8.63
C CYS A 558 12.94 5.13 -10.13
N ASP A 559 11.85 4.57 -10.73
CA ASP A 559 11.82 4.20 -12.15
C ASP A 559 11.99 5.42 -13.06
N MET A 560 11.46 6.58 -12.66
CA MET A 560 11.54 7.84 -13.39
C MET A 560 12.86 8.60 -13.21
N GLY A 561 13.80 8.06 -12.44
CA GLY A 561 15.13 8.65 -12.28
C GLY A 561 15.16 9.88 -11.38
N ALA A 562 14.20 10.07 -10.48
CA ALA A 562 14.31 11.04 -9.39
C ALA A 562 15.32 10.51 -8.36
N SER A 563 16.59 10.49 -8.73
CA SER A 563 17.72 9.91 -7.99
C SER A 563 19.00 10.61 -8.42
N PRO A 564 19.91 10.95 -7.49
CA PRO A 564 21.16 11.59 -7.85
C PRO A 564 22.12 10.68 -8.61
N THR A 565 21.90 9.37 -8.55
CA THR A 565 22.78 8.34 -9.13
C THR A 565 22.23 7.75 -10.43
N ASP A 566 20.96 7.98 -10.75
CA ASP A 566 20.26 7.26 -11.81
C ASP A 566 19.42 8.18 -12.70
N PHE A 567 19.49 7.99 -14.00
CA PHE A 567 18.48 8.42 -14.96
C PHE A 567 17.28 7.45 -14.98
N PRO A 568 16.17 7.78 -15.67
CA PRO A 568 15.03 6.89 -15.82
C PRO A 568 15.40 5.46 -16.18
N GLY A 569 14.79 4.47 -15.50
CA GLY A 569 15.06 3.05 -15.70
C GLY A 569 16.35 2.54 -15.06
N TYR A 570 16.81 3.18 -13.99
CA TYR A 570 18.03 2.81 -13.23
C TYR A 570 19.32 2.88 -14.07
N GLN A 571 19.35 3.72 -15.11
CA GLN A 571 20.51 3.97 -15.94
C GLN A 571 21.50 4.85 -15.18
N LYS A 572 22.64 4.28 -14.79
CA LYS A 572 23.60 4.94 -13.88
C LYS A 572 24.24 6.18 -14.53
N VAL A 573 24.27 7.31 -13.82
CA VAL A 573 24.98 8.53 -14.23
C VAL A 573 26.45 8.23 -14.54
N ALA A 574 27.10 7.45 -13.69
CA ALA A 574 28.51 7.07 -13.88
C ALA A 574 28.76 6.03 -14.98
N ALA A 575 27.74 5.51 -15.64
CA ALA A 575 27.91 4.51 -16.69
C ALA A 575 28.23 5.17 -18.05
N PRO A 576 29.23 4.67 -18.79
CA PRO A 576 29.59 5.24 -20.10
C PRO A 576 28.40 5.27 -21.07
N GLY A 577 28.23 6.40 -21.79
CA GLY A 577 27.22 6.57 -22.84
C GLY A 577 25.79 6.85 -22.31
N VAL A 578 25.56 6.83 -21.00
CA VAL A 578 24.23 7.08 -20.44
C VAL A 578 23.90 8.56 -20.48
N VAL A 579 24.79 9.43 -20.00
CA VAL A 579 24.55 10.87 -20.01
C VAL A 579 24.37 11.37 -21.43
N GLU A 580 25.25 10.97 -22.35
CA GLU A 580 25.20 11.34 -23.77
C GLU A 580 23.90 10.90 -24.46
N LYS A 581 23.34 9.78 -24.05
CA LYS A 581 22.01 9.33 -24.52
C LYS A 581 20.92 10.32 -24.13
N PHE A 582 20.93 10.81 -22.89
CA PHE A 582 19.94 11.77 -22.39
C PHE A 582 20.19 13.18 -22.91
N GLU A 583 21.46 13.59 -23.08
CA GLU A 583 21.82 14.85 -23.78
C GLU A 583 21.24 14.87 -25.20
N LYS A 584 21.39 13.77 -25.93
CA LYS A 584 20.81 13.65 -27.27
C LYS A 584 19.28 13.68 -27.25
N ALA A 585 18.64 13.04 -26.26
CA ALA A 585 17.19 12.96 -26.16
C ALA A 585 16.58 14.32 -25.74
N TRP A 586 17.23 15.05 -24.84
CA TRP A 586 16.72 16.31 -24.31
C TRP A 586 17.34 17.56 -24.98
N GLY A 587 18.35 17.38 -25.81
CA GLY A 587 18.92 18.45 -26.64
C GLY A 587 19.77 19.48 -25.89
N VAL A 588 20.24 19.17 -24.69
CA VAL A 588 21.07 20.05 -23.85
C VAL A 588 22.22 19.29 -23.19
N PRO A 589 23.37 19.94 -22.89
CA PRO A 589 24.41 19.34 -22.06
C PRO A 589 23.90 19.05 -20.64
N LEU A 590 24.28 17.91 -20.08
CA LEU A 590 23.93 17.49 -18.74
C LEU A 590 25.16 17.29 -17.86
N SER A 591 24.97 17.26 -16.53
CA SER A 591 26.04 16.91 -15.60
C SER A 591 26.41 15.43 -15.69
N HIS A 592 27.69 15.12 -15.76
CA HIS A 592 28.29 13.79 -15.73
C HIS A 592 28.61 13.33 -14.29
N GLU A 593 28.46 14.23 -13.31
CA GLU A 593 28.77 13.94 -11.91
C GLU A 593 27.55 13.37 -11.19
N VAL A 594 27.78 12.46 -10.27
CA VAL A 594 26.75 11.95 -9.38
C VAL A 594 26.29 13.07 -8.43
N GLY A 595 24.98 13.25 -8.32
CA GLY A 595 24.42 14.31 -7.50
C GLY A 595 24.42 14.03 -5.99
N THR A 596 23.94 14.99 -5.23
CA THR A 596 23.78 14.93 -3.77
C THR A 596 22.46 14.24 -3.40
N HIS A 597 22.52 13.29 -2.47
CA HIS A 597 21.31 12.62 -1.93
C HIS A 597 20.49 13.58 -1.07
N ALA A 598 19.18 13.40 -0.99
CA ALA A 598 18.29 14.28 -0.22
C ALA A 598 18.73 14.44 1.24
N THR A 599 19.14 13.35 1.90
CA THR A 599 19.64 13.38 3.29
C THR A 599 20.94 14.17 3.45
N ASP A 600 21.73 14.32 2.40
CA ASP A 600 22.97 15.11 2.40
C ASP A 600 22.74 16.56 1.95
N VAL A 601 21.61 16.89 1.32
CA VAL A 601 21.25 18.27 0.92
C VAL A 601 21.09 19.18 2.13
N PHE A 602 20.46 18.70 3.21
CA PHE A 602 20.20 19.51 4.40
C PHE A 602 21.49 19.93 5.14
N PRO A 603 22.45 19.03 5.45
CA PRO A 603 23.75 19.46 5.99
C PRO A 603 24.49 20.45 5.06
N LYS A 604 24.46 20.23 3.75
CA LYS A 604 25.07 21.11 2.75
C LYS A 604 24.37 22.48 2.68
N ALA A 605 23.05 22.54 2.93
CA ALA A 605 22.34 23.83 3.03
C ALA A 605 22.80 24.64 4.23
N ILE A 606 23.01 24.00 5.39
CA ILE A 606 23.57 24.65 6.58
C ILE A 606 24.96 25.22 6.29
N ASN A 607 25.77 24.50 5.52
CA ASN A 607 27.14 24.93 5.13
C ASN A 607 27.14 25.90 3.93
N LYS A 608 25.97 26.28 3.39
CA LYS A 608 25.83 27.15 2.21
C LYS A 608 26.43 26.57 0.91
N GLU A 609 26.60 25.27 0.83
CA GLU A 609 26.93 24.56 -0.41
C GLU A 609 25.69 24.46 -1.31
N ILE A 610 24.53 24.08 -0.72
CA ILE A 610 23.22 24.18 -1.34
C ILE A 610 22.55 25.48 -0.87
N ARG A 611 22.07 26.28 -1.82
CA ARG A 611 21.47 27.58 -1.57
C ARG A 611 20.05 27.72 -2.06
N GLY A 612 19.68 27.01 -3.12
CA GLY A 612 18.34 26.99 -3.66
C GLY A 612 17.75 25.59 -3.67
N LEU A 613 16.50 25.45 -3.21
CA LEU A 613 15.81 24.16 -3.11
C LEU A 613 14.40 24.27 -3.69
N TYR A 614 14.04 23.31 -4.57
CA TYR A 614 12.68 23.10 -5.05
C TYR A 614 12.15 21.78 -4.51
N ILE A 615 11.06 21.83 -3.76
CA ILE A 615 10.40 20.62 -3.25
C ILE A 615 9.02 20.49 -3.90
N TYR A 616 8.75 19.33 -4.49
CA TYR A 616 7.46 18.96 -5.03
C TYR A 616 6.79 17.95 -4.11
N GLY A 617 5.77 18.37 -3.36
CA GLY A 617 4.84 17.53 -2.61
C GLY A 617 5.43 16.70 -1.48
N GLU A 618 6.52 17.14 -0.83
CA GLU A 618 7.13 16.49 0.33
C GLU A 618 7.15 17.41 1.55
N ASP A 619 7.18 16.83 2.74
CA ASP A 619 7.12 17.54 4.02
C ASP A 619 8.28 17.09 4.94
N PRO A 620 9.53 17.46 4.63
CA PRO A 620 10.71 16.97 5.35
C PRO A 620 10.74 17.34 6.85
N ILE A 621 10.06 18.39 7.30
CA ILE A 621 9.95 18.68 8.74
C ILE A 621 9.26 17.56 9.50
N VAL A 622 8.31 16.87 8.86
CA VAL A 622 7.60 15.75 9.49
C VAL A 622 8.25 14.41 9.15
N THR A 623 8.85 14.26 7.96
CA THR A 623 9.34 12.97 7.47
C THR A 623 10.80 12.68 7.79
N ASP A 624 11.67 13.69 7.86
CA ASP A 624 13.12 13.50 7.98
C ASP A 624 13.56 13.47 9.46
N PRO A 625 14.63 12.75 9.78
CA PRO A 625 15.08 12.63 11.16
C PRO A 625 15.70 13.95 11.66
N ASP A 626 15.72 14.11 12.97
CA ASP A 626 16.26 15.33 13.63
C ASP A 626 15.59 16.61 13.08
N THR A 627 14.32 16.78 13.38
CA THR A 627 13.53 17.93 12.91
C THR A 627 14.20 19.27 13.16
N ASN A 628 14.96 19.45 14.26
CA ASN A 628 15.73 20.69 14.53
C ASN A 628 16.78 20.94 13.45
N HIS A 629 17.46 19.89 13.00
CA HIS A 629 18.47 20.00 11.93
C HIS A 629 17.82 20.40 10.60
N ILE A 630 16.66 19.80 10.27
CA ILE A 630 15.91 20.15 9.04
C ILE A 630 15.46 21.62 9.08
N ILE A 631 14.87 22.08 10.17
CA ILE A 631 14.47 23.48 10.34
C ILE A 631 15.66 24.44 10.15
N LYS A 632 16.80 24.11 10.76
CA LYS A 632 18.04 24.89 10.59
C LYS A 632 18.50 24.93 9.13
N ALA A 633 18.41 23.79 8.43
CA ALA A 633 18.79 23.69 7.03
C ALA A 633 17.89 24.55 6.13
N LEU A 634 16.55 24.44 6.28
CA LEU A 634 15.60 25.22 5.50
C LEU A 634 15.78 26.73 5.73
N LYS A 635 16.01 27.16 6.97
CA LYS A 635 16.32 28.57 7.30
C LYS A 635 17.67 29.04 6.74
N SER A 636 18.58 28.14 6.40
CA SER A 636 19.89 28.48 5.83
C SER A 636 19.85 28.63 4.32
N LEU A 637 18.80 28.25 3.63
CA LEU A 637 18.67 28.43 2.18
C LEU A 637 18.56 29.89 1.83
N ASP A 638 19.05 30.27 0.65
CA ASP A 638 18.90 31.62 0.09
C ASP A 638 17.55 31.75 -0.64
N PHE A 639 17.00 30.61 -1.14
CA PHE A 639 15.70 30.58 -1.78
C PHE A 639 15.08 29.17 -1.72
N PHE A 640 13.83 29.07 -1.25
CA PHE A 640 13.12 27.80 -1.12
C PHE A 640 11.72 27.88 -1.73
N VAL A 641 11.42 26.96 -2.66
CA VAL A 641 10.13 26.83 -3.33
C VAL A 641 9.47 25.50 -2.96
N LEU A 642 8.20 25.57 -2.56
CA LEU A 642 7.39 24.39 -2.29
C LEU A 642 6.18 24.36 -3.23
N GLN A 643 6.02 23.27 -4.00
CA GLN A 643 4.79 22.99 -4.75
C GLN A 643 3.97 21.97 -3.96
N GLU A 644 2.78 22.36 -3.43
CA GLU A 644 2.04 21.55 -2.46
C GLU A 644 0.52 21.78 -2.54
N LEU A 645 -0.27 20.87 -1.94
CA LEU A 645 -1.72 20.96 -1.85
C LEU A 645 -2.18 21.77 -0.64
N PHE A 646 -1.44 21.75 0.45
CA PHE A 646 -1.80 22.30 1.76
C PHE A 646 -0.66 23.07 2.39
N MET A 647 -0.98 23.94 3.34
CA MET A 647 0.01 24.56 4.23
C MET A 647 0.49 23.49 5.24
N THR A 648 1.53 22.74 4.83
CA THR A 648 2.21 21.75 5.67
C THR A 648 3.19 22.41 6.63
N GLU A 649 3.79 21.63 7.54
CA GLU A 649 4.80 22.14 8.46
C GLU A 649 6.01 22.72 7.69
N THR A 650 6.40 22.12 6.59
CA THR A 650 7.48 22.61 5.73
C THR A 650 7.11 23.89 4.98
N ALA A 651 5.83 24.07 4.64
CA ALA A 651 5.36 25.25 3.89
C ALA A 651 5.69 26.58 4.59
N GLN A 652 5.74 26.60 5.93
CA GLN A 652 6.03 27.80 6.72
C GLN A 652 7.43 28.39 6.41
N TYR A 653 8.34 27.61 5.88
CA TYR A 653 9.71 27.99 5.60
C TYR A 653 9.96 28.36 4.12
N ALA A 654 8.99 28.13 3.24
CA ALA A 654 9.10 28.44 1.83
C ALA A 654 9.04 29.95 1.56
N ASP A 655 9.77 30.41 0.54
CA ASP A 655 9.68 31.76 -0.01
C ASP A 655 8.51 31.87 -1.00
N VAL A 656 8.30 30.81 -1.78
CA VAL A 656 7.19 30.72 -2.74
C VAL A 656 6.49 29.38 -2.59
N ILE A 657 5.15 29.41 -2.56
CA ILE A 657 4.31 28.22 -2.58
C ILE A 657 3.48 28.19 -3.87
N LEU A 658 3.61 27.10 -4.63
CA LEU A 658 2.87 26.89 -5.86
C LEU A 658 1.76 25.84 -5.62
N PRO A 659 0.47 26.15 -5.89
CA PRO A 659 -0.63 25.22 -5.64
C PRO A 659 -0.63 24.08 -6.66
N GLY A 660 -0.46 22.85 -6.19
CA GLY A 660 -0.57 21.63 -6.99
C GLY A 660 -1.99 21.08 -7.08
N VAL A 661 -2.19 20.05 -7.90
CA VAL A 661 -3.46 19.36 -8.09
C VAL A 661 -3.39 17.90 -7.63
N SER A 662 -4.57 17.38 -7.20
CA SER A 662 -4.67 15.99 -6.73
C SER A 662 -4.73 14.99 -7.89
N TYR A 663 -4.51 13.72 -7.59
CA TYR A 663 -4.62 12.61 -8.57
C TYR A 663 -6.01 12.49 -9.23
N LEU A 664 -7.07 13.04 -8.61
CA LEU A 664 -8.43 13.06 -9.17
C LEU A 664 -8.63 14.12 -10.26
N GLU A 665 -7.73 15.08 -10.34
CA GLU A 665 -7.82 16.27 -11.19
C GLU A 665 -6.92 16.18 -12.44
N LYS A 666 -6.11 15.12 -12.53
CA LYS A 666 -5.13 14.91 -13.62
C LYS A 666 -5.09 13.47 -14.12
N GLU A 667 -4.51 13.29 -15.29
CA GLU A 667 -4.19 12.01 -15.89
C GLU A 667 -2.75 11.61 -15.52
N GLY A 668 -2.44 10.31 -15.55
CA GLY A 668 -1.08 9.81 -15.36
C GLY A 668 -1.04 8.33 -15.05
N THR A 669 0.08 7.89 -14.46
CA THR A 669 0.31 6.51 -14.05
C THR A 669 0.98 6.43 -12.68
N PHE A 670 0.66 5.37 -11.92
CA PHE A 670 1.41 4.95 -10.72
C PHE A 670 2.07 3.60 -10.99
N THR A 671 3.27 3.41 -10.45
CA THR A 671 3.92 2.10 -10.41
C THR A 671 3.89 1.57 -8.97
N ASN A 672 3.12 0.51 -8.74
CA ASN A 672 2.97 -0.07 -7.41
C ASN A 672 4.19 -0.92 -6.97
N THR A 673 4.15 -1.48 -5.75
CA THR A 673 5.27 -2.26 -5.18
C THR A 673 5.67 -3.47 -6.04
N GLU A 674 4.71 -4.10 -6.75
CA GLU A 674 4.96 -5.23 -7.65
C GLU A 674 5.35 -4.82 -9.08
N ARG A 675 5.84 -3.59 -9.28
CA ARG A 675 6.30 -3.05 -10.58
C ARG A 675 5.18 -2.90 -11.62
N ARG A 676 3.95 -2.82 -11.18
CA ARG A 676 2.79 -2.70 -12.06
C ARG A 676 2.47 -1.23 -12.31
N VAL A 677 2.60 -0.82 -13.57
CA VAL A 677 2.22 0.51 -14.05
C VAL A 677 0.71 0.53 -14.28
N GLN A 678 0.01 1.42 -13.56
CA GLN A 678 -1.45 1.48 -13.51
C GLN A 678 -1.93 2.90 -13.80
N ARG A 679 -3.06 3.01 -14.51
CA ARG A 679 -3.63 4.31 -14.87
C ARG A 679 -4.18 5.07 -13.65
N VAL A 680 -3.86 6.35 -13.61
CA VAL A 680 -4.53 7.39 -12.83
C VAL A 680 -5.41 8.18 -13.82
N ARG A 681 -6.71 8.29 -13.55
CA ARG A 681 -7.65 8.94 -14.46
C ARG A 681 -8.35 10.11 -13.79
N LYS A 682 -8.43 11.22 -14.53
CA LYS A 682 -9.10 12.44 -14.09
C LYS A 682 -10.58 12.17 -13.83
N ALA A 683 -11.02 12.44 -12.64
CA ALA A 683 -12.42 12.27 -12.23
C ALA A 683 -13.16 13.61 -12.10
N ILE A 684 -12.48 14.67 -11.65
CA ILE A 684 -13.05 15.99 -11.42
C ILE A 684 -12.21 17.08 -12.11
N THR A 685 -12.78 18.26 -12.28
CA THR A 685 -12.08 19.40 -12.87
C THR A 685 -11.14 20.03 -11.86
N VAL A 686 -10.06 20.63 -12.38
CA VAL A 686 -9.13 21.44 -11.56
C VAL A 686 -9.90 22.66 -11.04
N PRO A 687 -9.94 22.91 -9.72
CA PRO A 687 -10.72 24.02 -9.19
C PRO A 687 -9.97 25.35 -9.26
N GLY A 688 -10.71 26.41 -9.59
CA GLY A 688 -10.24 27.79 -9.52
C GLY A 688 -9.06 28.09 -10.45
N GLU A 689 -8.02 28.73 -9.90
CA GLU A 689 -6.81 29.18 -10.63
C GLU A 689 -5.67 28.17 -10.58
N MET A 690 -5.86 27.00 -9.94
CA MET A 690 -4.84 25.94 -9.91
C MET A 690 -4.50 25.45 -11.32
N ARG A 691 -3.24 25.05 -11.51
CA ARG A 691 -2.74 24.50 -12.79
C ARG A 691 -2.29 23.04 -12.59
N LEU A 692 -2.25 22.28 -13.68
CA LEU A 692 -1.64 20.93 -13.64
C LEU A 692 -0.16 21.04 -13.21
N ASP A 693 0.30 20.10 -12.43
CA ASP A 693 1.68 20.12 -11.93
C ASP A 693 2.70 20.08 -13.06
N THR A 694 2.45 19.31 -14.12
CA THR A 694 3.28 19.27 -15.33
C THR A 694 3.33 20.63 -16.04
N ASP A 695 2.19 21.35 -16.12
CA ASP A 695 2.14 22.68 -16.74
C ASP A 695 2.97 23.69 -15.94
N ILE A 696 2.91 23.66 -14.60
CA ILE A 696 3.72 24.51 -13.72
C ILE A 696 5.21 24.27 -13.97
N ILE A 697 5.62 23.00 -14.03
CA ILE A 697 7.01 22.62 -14.25
C ILE A 697 7.48 23.04 -15.66
N ILE A 698 6.68 22.83 -16.69
CA ILE A 698 6.97 23.24 -18.07
C ILE A 698 7.08 24.77 -18.17
N ASP A 699 6.18 25.51 -17.54
CA ASP A 699 6.25 26.98 -17.47
C ASP A 699 7.54 27.48 -16.81
N LEU A 700 7.99 26.82 -15.73
CA LEU A 700 9.29 27.12 -15.11
C LEU A 700 10.47 26.79 -16.04
N MET A 701 10.44 25.63 -16.72
CA MET A 701 11.48 25.23 -17.68
C MET A 701 11.62 26.28 -18.80
N ASN A 702 10.48 26.72 -19.36
CA ASN A 702 10.44 27.75 -20.39
C ASN A 702 11.06 29.08 -19.91
N ARG A 703 10.72 29.54 -18.70
CA ARG A 703 11.27 30.76 -18.09
C ARG A 703 12.75 30.66 -17.76
N MET A 704 13.23 29.45 -17.44
CA MET A 704 14.66 29.19 -17.19
C MET A 704 15.49 28.98 -18.47
N GLY A 705 14.88 29.12 -19.65
CA GLY A 705 15.58 29.09 -20.94
C GLY A 705 15.68 27.70 -21.59
N TYR A 706 14.89 26.74 -21.15
CA TYR A 706 14.72 25.41 -21.79
C TYR A 706 13.35 25.33 -22.45
N PRO A 707 13.19 25.62 -23.75
CA PRO A 707 11.93 25.60 -24.44
C PRO A 707 11.30 24.20 -24.45
N GLN A 708 10.13 24.07 -23.84
CA GLN A 708 9.38 22.84 -23.72
C GLN A 708 7.92 23.11 -24.07
N PRO A 709 7.28 22.38 -25.01
CA PRO A 709 5.85 22.51 -25.25
C PRO A 709 5.07 21.94 -24.07
N HIS A 710 3.85 22.41 -23.84
CA HIS A 710 2.92 21.78 -22.92
C HIS A 710 2.54 20.42 -23.47
N LEU A 711 2.94 19.36 -22.73
CA LEU A 711 2.70 17.96 -23.09
C LEU A 711 1.58 17.39 -22.23
N THR A 712 0.76 16.58 -22.83
CA THR A 712 -0.19 15.73 -22.10
C THR A 712 0.54 14.64 -21.35
N ALA A 713 -0.06 14.09 -20.30
CA ALA A 713 0.51 12.95 -19.58
C ALA A 713 0.81 11.74 -20.50
N ALA A 714 0.02 11.53 -21.53
CA ALA A 714 0.26 10.46 -22.53
C ALA A 714 1.53 10.73 -23.35
N GLU A 715 1.74 11.94 -23.82
CA GLU A 715 2.97 12.34 -24.56
C GLU A 715 4.21 12.28 -23.68
N ILE A 716 4.08 12.65 -22.39
CA ILE A 716 5.18 12.50 -21.42
C ILE A 716 5.51 11.01 -21.22
N MET A 717 4.49 10.13 -21.11
CA MET A 717 4.73 8.69 -21.00
C MET A 717 5.40 8.12 -22.26
N ASP A 718 5.05 8.61 -23.45
CA ASP A 718 5.70 8.21 -24.69
C ASP A 718 7.17 8.64 -24.73
N GLU A 719 7.51 9.84 -24.20
CA GLU A 719 8.89 10.27 -24.02
C GLU A 719 9.62 9.37 -23.01
N ILE A 720 9.02 9.08 -21.86
CA ILE A 720 9.56 8.13 -20.86
C ILE A 720 9.88 6.78 -21.51
N ALA A 721 8.93 6.22 -22.26
CA ALA A 721 9.11 4.94 -22.94
C ALA A 721 10.26 4.96 -23.96
N SER A 722 10.49 6.09 -24.64
CA SER A 722 11.56 6.26 -25.64
C SER A 722 12.96 6.23 -25.03
N VAL A 723 13.12 6.72 -23.80
CA VAL A 723 14.41 6.83 -23.10
C VAL A 723 14.63 5.76 -22.03
N THR A 724 13.58 4.97 -21.72
CA THR A 724 13.59 3.97 -20.65
C THR A 724 13.36 2.58 -21.23
N PRO A 725 14.41 1.76 -21.48
CA PRO A 725 14.25 0.46 -22.14
C PRO A 725 13.26 -0.49 -21.47
N SER A 726 13.19 -0.46 -20.11
CA SER A 726 12.24 -1.29 -19.36
C SER A 726 10.77 -0.87 -19.51
N PHE A 727 10.50 0.33 -20.04
CA PHE A 727 9.17 0.90 -20.27
C PHE A 727 8.80 1.00 -21.76
N GLY A 728 9.66 0.56 -22.68
CA GLY A 728 9.48 0.76 -24.13
C GLY A 728 8.15 0.28 -24.72
N GLY A 729 7.48 -0.67 -24.07
CA GLY A 729 6.15 -1.17 -24.44
C GLY A 729 4.99 -0.56 -23.62
N ILE A 730 5.22 0.44 -22.77
CA ILE A 730 4.20 1.02 -21.90
C ILE A 730 3.76 2.37 -22.48
N SER A 731 2.46 2.54 -22.70
CA SER A 731 1.82 3.80 -23.09
C SER A 731 0.42 3.89 -22.49
N HIS A 732 -0.13 5.10 -22.37
CA HIS A 732 -1.51 5.28 -21.89
C HIS A 732 -2.51 4.53 -22.79
N ALA A 733 -2.37 4.63 -24.12
CA ALA A 733 -3.22 3.93 -25.06
C ALA A 733 -3.22 2.41 -24.85
N ARG A 734 -2.04 1.81 -24.58
CA ARG A 734 -1.95 0.38 -24.30
C ARG A 734 -2.54 0.01 -22.94
N LEU A 735 -2.28 0.80 -21.90
CA LEU A 735 -2.85 0.57 -20.56
C LEU A 735 -4.38 0.67 -20.56
N ASP A 736 -4.96 1.45 -21.47
CA ASP A 736 -6.41 1.63 -21.64
C ASP A 736 -7.02 0.62 -22.63
N SER A 737 -6.22 -0.19 -23.32
CA SER A 737 -6.70 -1.18 -24.30
C SER A 737 -7.49 -2.32 -23.64
N GLU A 738 -8.37 -2.97 -24.41
CA GLU A 738 -9.11 -4.17 -23.97
C GLU A 738 -8.18 -5.33 -23.63
N GLU A 739 -7.04 -5.46 -24.32
CA GLU A 739 -6.01 -6.49 -24.05
C GLU A 739 -5.50 -6.40 -22.61
N VAL A 740 -5.15 -5.21 -22.15
CA VAL A 740 -4.69 -4.97 -20.77
C VAL A 740 -5.88 -4.95 -19.80
N GLY A 741 -7.06 -4.51 -20.27
CA GLY A 741 -8.34 -4.56 -19.53
C GLY A 741 -8.26 -3.83 -18.18
N GLY A 742 -7.52 -2.72 -18.10
CA GLY A 742 -7.34 -1.94 -16.88
C GLY A 742 -6.44 -2.60 -15.82
N LYS A 743 -5.84 -3.77 -16.09
CA LYS A 743 -5.00 -4.52 -15.12
C LYS A 743 -3.62 -3.91 -14.90
N GLY A 744 -3.19 -3.01 -15.80
CA GLY A 744 -1.82 -2.47 -15.79
C GLY A 744 -0.78 -3.48 -16.29
N LEU A 745 0.45 -3.01 -16.50
CA LEU A 745 1.57 -3.80 -17.02
C LEU A 745 2.75 -3.78 -16.04
N GLN A 746 3.37 -4.93 -15.81
CA GLN A 746 4.56 -5.04 -14.97
C GLN A 746 5.83 -4.91 -15.80
N TRP A 747 6.66 -3.93 -15.48
CA TRP A 747 7.97 -3.82 -16.11
C TRP A 747 8.97 -4.88 -15.60
N PRO A 748 10.02 -5.24 -16.37
CA PRO A 748 10.35 -4.84 -17.73
C PRO A 748 9.29 -5.20 -18.77
N CYS A 749 8.95 -4.22 -19.60
CA CYS A 749 8.04 -4.36 -20.73
C CYS A 749 8.66 -3.60 -21.94
N PRO A 750 9.70 -4.18 -22.58
CA PRO A 750 10.58 -3.46 -23.49
C PRO A 750 9.97 -3.16 -24.88
N THR A 751 8.94 -3.90 -25.29
CA THR A 751 8.29 -3.73 -26.60
C THR A 751 6.76 -3.73 -26.47
N LYS A 752 6.08 -3.20 -27.49
CA LYS A 752 4.61 -3.12 -27.51
C LYS A 752 3.91 -4.47 -27.43
N ASP A 753 4.53 -5.52 -27.92
CA ASP A 753 4.00 -6.89 -27.92
C ASP A 753 4.39 -7.69 -26.67
N HIS A 754 5.25 -7.15 -25.81
CA HIS A 754 5.72 -7.84 -24.61
C HIS A 754 4.62 -7.84 -23.53
N PRO A 755 4.23 -9.00 -22.94
CA PRO A 755 3.11 -9.10 -21.98
C PRO A 755 3.40 -8.48 -20.60
N GLY A 756 4.59 -7.96 -20.39
CA GLY A 756 5.11 -7.58 -19.08
C GLY A 756 5.87 -8.75 -18.42
N THR A 757 6.53 -8.46 -17.30
CA THR A 757 7.37 -9.42 -16.57
C THR A 757 6.85 -9.59 -15.12
N PRO A 758 5.89 -10.49 -14.88
CA PRO A 758 5.36 -10.69 -13.52
C PRO A 758 6.43 -11.18 -12.54
N ILE A 759 7.22 -12.19 -12.93
CA ILE A 759 8.29 -12.78 -12.10
C ILE A 759 9.64 -12.39 -12.67
N MET A 760 10.47 -11.78 -11.82
CA MET A 760 11.84 -11.39 -12.16
C MET A 760 12.82 -12.56 -12.04
N HIS A 761 13.96 -12.45 -12.74
CA HIS A 761 15.09 -13.36 -12.59
C HIS A 761 14.82 -14.82 -13.01
N VAL A 762 13.83 -15.05 -13.86
CA VAL A 762 13.60 -16.38 -14.44
C VAL A 762 14.81 -16.77 -15.29
N GLY A 763 15.42 -17.92 -15.00
CA GLY A 763 16.60 -18.44 -15.71
C GLY A 763 17.93 -17.74 -15.38
N LYS A 764 17.97 -16.40 -15.30
CA LYS A 764 19.18 -15.62 -14.97
C LYS A 764 18.85 -14.35 -14.20
N PHE A 765 19.81 -13.85 -13.44
CA PHE A 765 19.72 -12.55 -12.81
C PHE A 765 19.98 -11.40 -13.79
N SER A 766 19.45 -10.22 -13.52
CA SER A 766 19.67 -9.04 -14.37
C SER A 766 21.16 -8.65 -14.45
N ARG A 767 21.95 -8.92 -13.38
CA ARG A 767 23.41 -8.72 -13.36
C ARG A 767 24.22 -9.90 -13.90
N GLY A 768 23.56 -10.98 -14.34
CA GLY A 768 24.19 -12.24 -14.77
C GLY A 768 24.12 -13.30 -13.68
N LEU A 769 25.08 -13.34 -12.76
CA LEU A 769 25.06 -14.19 -11.56
C LEU A 769 24.55 -13.40 -10.35
N GLY A 770 23.81 -14.02 -9.43
CA GLY A 770 23.47 -13.45 -8.13
C GLY A 770 24.71 -13.37 -7.25
N TRP A 771 24.86 -12.29 -6.51
CA TRP A 771 26.02 -12.07 -5.66
C TRP A 771 25.70 -12.25 -4.19
N PHE A 772 26.35 -13.22 -3.55
CA PHE A 772 26.34 -13.35 -2.09
C PHE A 772 27.18 -12.25 -1.47
N TYR A 773 26.50 -11.32 -0.78
CA TYR A 773 27.18 -10.24 -0.08
C TYR A 773 27.54 -10.66 1.35
N PRO A 774 28.82 -10.61 1.73
CA PRO A 774 29.29 -11.02 3.05
C PRO A 774 29.01 -9.91 4.10
N ALA A 775 27.77 -9.87 4.63
CA ALA A 775 27.37 -8.92 5.65
C ALA A 775 27.69 -9.44 7.06
N GLU A 776 28.35 -8.62 7.87
CA GLU A 776 28.55 -8.86 9.31
C GLU A 776 27.63 -7.97 10.13
N TYR A 777 27.21 -8.44 11.30
CA TYR A 777 26.40 -7.63 12.20
C TYR A 777 27.20 -6.48 12.80
N VAL A 778 26.66 -5.28 12.69
CA VAL A 778 27.14 -4.08 13.35
C VAL A 778 26.00 -3.54 14.22
N PRO A 779 26.25 -3.21 15.49
CA PRO A 779 25.23 -2.56 16.33
C PRO A 779 24.72 -1.26 15.74
N SER A 780 23.49 -0.89 16.07
CA SER A 780 22.89 0.39 15.71
C SER A 780 23.75 1.57 16.20
N ALA A 781 23.72 2.67 15.45
CA ALA A 781 24.55 3.85 15.72
C ALA A 781 24.24 4.50 17.08
N GLU A 782 23.02 4.34 17.59
CA GLU A 782 22.58 4.85 18.89
C GLU A 782 21.96 3.71 19.71
N LEU A 783 22.55 3.40 20.85
CA LEU A 783 22.06 2.40 21.80
C LEU A 783 21.59 3.08 23.10
N PRO A 784 20.67 2.44 23.85
CA PRO A 784 20.27 2.92 25.17
C PRO A 784 21.44 3.03 26.13
N ASP A 785 21.36 4.02 27.03
CA ASP A 785 22.29 4.25 28.14
C ASP A 785 21.52 4.62 29.43
N GLU A 786 22.22 5.03 30.47
CA GLU A 786 21.60 5.38 31.77
C GLU A 786 20.69 6.60 31.67
N GLU A 787 20.97 7.56 30.74
CA GLU A 787 20.18 8.80 30.56
C GLU A 787 18.96 8.55 29.67
N TYR A 788 19.10 7.74 28.61
CA TYR A 788 18.08 7.41 27.62
C TYR A 788 17.91 5.88 27.53
N PRO A 789 17.24 5.24 28.53
CA PRO A 789 17.28 3.79 28.69
C PRO A 789 16.35 2.98 27.81
N ILE A 790 15.52 3.62 26.98
CA ILE A 790 14.46 2.96 26.20
C ILE A 790 14.75 3.12 24.70
N ILE A 791 14.61 2.03 23.92
CA ILE A 791 14.64 2.08 22.47
C ILE A 791 13.30 2.60 21.94
N LEU A 792 13.34 3.61 21.11
CA LEU A 792 12.21 4.05 20.29
C LEU A 792 12.27 3.42 18.89
N MET A 793 11.21 2.76 18.50
CA MET A 793 10.89 2.38 17.13
C MET A 793 9.80 3.27 16.55
N THR A 794 9.82 3.51 15.27
CA THR A 794 8.75 4.25 14.57
C THR A 794 8.01 3.37 13.58
N GLY A 795 6.77 3.74 13.20
CA GLY A 795 6.02 2.98 12.22
C GLY A 795 4.71 3.62 11.77
N ARG A 796 3.91 2.83 11.09
CA ARG A 796 2.61 3.23 10.53
C ARG A 796 1.45 2.66 11.29
N ILE A 797 0.30 3.35 11.22
CA ILE A 797 -0.99 2.86 11.71
C ILE A 797 -1.97 2.68 10.55
N LEU A 798 -3.04 1.93 10.82
CA LEU A 798 -4.05 1.60 9.82
C LEU A 798 -4.78 2.83 9.24
N TYR A 799 -5.06 3.84 10.06
CA TYR A 799 -6.00 4.92 9.72
C TYR A 799 -5.35 6.09 9.00
N HIS A 800 -4.03 6.27 9.10
CA HIS A 800 -3.34 7.38 8.46
C HIS A 800 -2.30 6.94 7.42
N TYR A 801 -1.95 7.90 6.56
CA TYR A 801 -0.99 7.72 5.48
C TYR A 801 0.05 8.84 5.51
N THR A 802 1.34 8.46 5.47
CA THR A 802 2.49 9.39 5.55
C THR A 802 2.32 10.45 6.67
N THR A 803 2.45 11.74 6.37
CA THR A 803 2.33 12.85 7.32
C THR A 803 0.89 13.24 7.68
N ARG A 804 -0.10 12.40 7.37
CA ARG A 804 -1.52 12.70 7.60
C ARG A 804 -2.07 13.88 6.75
N ALA A 805 -1.27 14.54 5.91
CA ALA A 805 -1.70 15.68 5.11
C ALA A 805 -2.97 15.39 4.26
N MET A 806 -3.10 14.16 3.74
CA MET A 806 -4.28 13.72 3.00
C MET A 806 -5.37 13.12 3.90
N THR A 807 -5.03 12.10 4.68
CA THR A 807 -6.01 11.36 5.52
C THR A 807 -6.53 12.16 6.70
N GLY A 808 -5.80 13.17 7.15
CA GLY A 808 -6.27 14.13 8.18
C GLY A 808 -7.42 15.05 7.71
N LYS A 809 -7.73 15.03 6.41
CA LYS A 809 -8.89 15.77 5.86
C LYS A 809 -10.17 14.92 5.83
N THR A 810 -10.14 13.71 6.35
CA THR A 810 -11.32 12.84 6.56
C THR A 810 -11.68 12.85 8.04
N PRO A 811 -12.79 13.52 8.44
CA PRO A 811 -13.14 13.71 9.85
C PRO A 811 -13.26 12.40 10.63
N GLU A 812 -13.85 11.37 10.02
CA GLU A 812 -14.07 10.07 10.65
C GLU A 812 -12.76 9.35 10.97
N LEU A 813 -11.71 9.52 10.15
CA LEU A 813 -10.37 8.97 10.43
C LEU A 813 -9.71 9.72 11.59
N MET A 814 -9.88 11.03 11.65
CA MET A 814 -9.41 11.86 12.76
C MET A 814 -10.12 11.57 14.09
N GLU A 815 -11.41 11.21 14.05
CA GLU A 815 -12.15 10.79 15.25
C GLU A 815 -11.66 9.43 15.77
N ILE A 816 -11.19 8.52 14.90
CA ILE A 816 -10.69 7.21 15.32
C ILE A 816 -9.27 7.32 15.88
N GLU A 817 -8.40 8.08 15.20
CA GLU A 817 -7.00 8.21 15.58
C GLU A 817 -6.48 9.61 15.21
N GLY A 818 -6.76 10.58 16.07
CA GLY A 818 -6.47 11.99 15.78
C GLY A 818 -5.13 12.51 16.29
N HIS A 819 -4.47 11.82 17.23
CA HIS A 819 -3.31 12.34 17.96
C HIS A 819 -2.19 11.32 18.09
N SER A 820 -0.98 11.83 18.29
CA SER A 820 0.22 11.03 18.55
C SER A 820 0.09 10.25 19.87
N PHE A 821 0.69 9.06 19.88
CA PHE A 821 0.80 8.22 21.07
C PHE A 821 2.12 7.45 21.08
N ILE A 822 2.53 7.01 22.26
CA ILE A 822 3.67 6.10 22.44
C ILE A 822 3.20 4.78 23.05
N GLU A 823 3.43 3.66 22.36
CA GLU A 823 3.28 2.32 22.92
C GLU A 823 4.48 1.99 23.78
N MET A 824 4.26 1.58 25.03
CA MET A 824 5.30 1.18 25.98
C MET A 824 4.92 -0.09 26.72
N ASN A 825 5.94 -0.85 27.12
CA ASN A 825 5.72 -2.08 27.87
C ASN A 825 5.18 -1.79 29.28
N ILE A 826 4.28 -2.65 29.76
CA ILE A 826 3.67 -2.52 31.08
C ILE A 826 4.72 -2.53 32.21
N VAL A 827 5.81 -3.31 32.07
CA VAL A 827 6.89 -3.37 33.07
C VAL A 827 7.61 -2.02 33.18
N ASP A 828 7.84 -1.34 32.05
CA ASP A 828 8.50 -0.03 32.05
C ASP A 828 7.52 1.06 32.54
N ALA A 829 6.24 0.97 32.18
CA ALA A 829 5.22 1.87 32.66
C ALA A 829 5.05 1.82 34.18
N GLU A 830 5.05 0.62 34.78
CA GLU A 830 4.98 0.43 36.22
C GLU A 830 6.21 1.04 36.92
N LYS A 831 7.44 0.81 36.41
CA LYS A 831 8.66 1.42 36.95
C LYS A 831 8.64 2.95 36.94
N LEU A 832 8.04 3.53 35.90
CA LEU A 832 7.96 4.98 35.70
C LEU A 832 6.69 5.62 36.32
N GLY A 833 5.79 4.82 36.89
CA GLY A 833 4.53 5.30 37.49
C GLY A 833 3.55 5.83 36.46
N ILE A 834 3.64 5.37 35.18
CA ILE A 834 2.82 5.80 34.06
C ILE A 834 1.65 4.83 33.87
N LYS A 835 0.45 5.37 33.62
CA LYS A 835 -0.76 4.60 33.32
C LYS A 835 -1.17 4.79 31.87
N ASN A 836 -1.95 3.83 31.38
CA ASN A 836 -2.55 3.95 30.05
C ASN A 836 -3.40 5.21 29.93
N GLY A 837 -3.15 6.04 28.94
CA GLY A 837 -3.82 7.32 28.70
C GLY A 837 -3.15 8.54 29.36
N ASP A 838 -2.12 8.36 30.19
CA ASP A 838 -1.38 9.50 30.77
C ASP A 838 -0.66 10.30 29.68
N ARG A 839 -0.60 11.64 29.89
CA ARG A 839 0.31 12.49 29.10
C ARG A 839 1.73 12.24 29.55
N VAL A 840 2.63 12.07 28.58
CA VAL A 840 4.05 11.81 28.84
C VAL A 840 4.91 12.74 28.00
N ARG A 841 6.05 13.12 28.58
CA ARG A 841 7.14 13.77 27.85
C ARG A 841 8.13 12.71 27.40
N VAL A 842 8.40 12.67 26.11
CA VAL A 842 9.38 11.77 25.49
C VAL A 842 10.54 12.63 25.01
N SER A 843 11.73 12.31 25.45
CA SER A 843 12.95 13.09 25.17
C SER A 843 14.05 12.22 24.59
N SER A 844 14.84 12.75 23.70
CA SER A 844 16.09 12.20 23.19
C SER A 844 17.19 13.25 23.26
N ARG A 845 18.39 12.94 22.81
CA ARG A 845 19.51 13.92 22.71
C ARG A 845 19.23 15.09 21.78
N ARG A 846 18.21 15.00 20.93
CA ARG A 846 17.86 15.98 19.87
C ARG A 846 16.70 16.88 20.23
N GLY A 847 15.79 16.42 21.06
CA GLY A 847 14.61 17.20 21.40
C GLY A 847 13.66 16.45 22.32
N SER A 848 12.49 17.04 22.55
CA SER A 848 11.42 16.45 23.33
C SER A 848 10.05 16.76 22.74
N ILE A 849 9.12 15.86 22.94
CA ILE A 849 7.72 15.99 22.52
C ILE A 849 6.81 15.55 23.66
N GLU A 850 5.55 16.00 23.61
CA GLU A 850 4.49 15.43 24.43
C GLU A 850 3.65 14.43 23.62
N SER A 851 3.26 13.33 24.28
CA SER A 851 2.45 12.29 23.66
C SER A 851 1.55 11.63 24.68
N THR A 852 0.71 10.69 24.24
CA THR A 852 -0.17 9.92 25.13
C THR A 852 0.36 8.49 25.27
N ALA A 853 0.52 8.01 26.49
CA ALA A 853 1.00 6.66 26.75
C ALA A 853 -0.08 5.60 26.44
N ARG A 854 0.29 4.59 25.66
CA ARG A 854 -0.46 3.34 25.45
C ARG A 854 0.29 2.20 26.09
N VAL A 855 -0.12 1.81 27.26
CA VAL A 855 0.54 0.77 28.06
C VAL A 855 0.01 -0.60 27.67
N GLY A 856 0.92 -1.55 27.39
CA GLY A 856 0.55 -2.90 27.01
C GLY A 856 1.73 -3.86 26.90
N THR A 857 1.57 -4.94 26.15
CA THR A 857 2.56 -6.00 25.96
C THR A 857 3.04 -6.14 24.51
N LYS A 858 2.68 -5.22 23.63
CA LYS A 858 3.06 -5.28 22.21
C LYS A 858 4.56 -5.13 21.98
N THR A 859 5.24 -4.29 22.78
CA THR A 859 6.69 -4.12 22.78
C THR A 859 7.31 -4.93 23.90
N SER A 860 8.62 -5.21 23.83
CA SER A 860 9.38 -5.83 24.91
C SER A 860 9.74 -4.79 25.99
N PRO A 861 10.08 -5.20 27.23
CA PRO A 861 10.65 -4.29 28.22
C PRO A 861 11.91 -3.59 27.68
N GLY A 862 12.04 -2.28 27.91
CA GLY A 862 13.10 -1.43 27.36
C GLY A 862 12.87 -0.99 25.91
N GLU A 863 11.72 -1.31 25.32
CA GLU A 863 11.35 -0.95 23.95
C GLU A 863 10.03 -0.18 23.91
N SER A 864 9.94 0.79 23.02
CA SER A 864 8.75 1.59 22.78
C SER A 864 8.52 1.79 21.29
N TRP A 865 7.32 2.23 20.92
CA TRP A 865 6.97 2.46 19.52
C TRP A 865 6.05 3.68 19.37
N MET A 866 6.28 4.49 18.32
CA MET A 866 5.46 5.65 17.98
C MET A 866 5.07 5.64 16.50
N PRO A 867 3.85 6.11 16.16
CA PRO A 867 3.52 6.42 14.78
C PRO A 867 4.20 7.72 14.33
N PHE A 868 4.65 7.76 13.08
CA PHE A 868 5.28 8.97 12.48
C PHE A 868 4.30 9.85 11.69
N HIS A 869 2.98 9.67 11.86
CA HIS A 869 1.96 10.36 11.08
C HIS A 869 1.58 11.75 11.57
N PHE A 870 1.96 12.10 12.77
CA PHE A 870 1.38 13.23 13.52
C PHE A 870 2.37 14.40 13.63
N PRO A 871 2.09 15.56 13.02
CA PRO A 871 2.87 16.77 13.27
C PRO A 871 2.85 17.20 14.72
N ASP A 872 1.68 17.06 15.38
CA ASP A 872 1.51 17.24 16.83
C ASP A 872 2.08 16.01 17.57
N GLY A 873 3.28 16.11 18.07
CA GLY A 873 4.02 14.99 18.67
C GLY A 873 4.77 14.16 17.63
N ASN A 874 5.41 14.84 16.70
CA ASN A 874 6.21 14.24 15.64
C ASN A 874 7.40 13.47 16.21
N ALA A 875 7.43 12.16 15.98
CA ALA A 875 8.49 11.26 16.43
C ALA A 875 9.89 11.65 15.91
N ASN A 876 9.97 12.39 14.79
CA ASN A 876 11.25 12.79 14.19
C ASN A 876 11.97 13.94 14.92
N TRP A 877 11.35 14.58 15.89
CA TRP A 877 12.08 15.39 16.88
C TRP A 877 13.04 14.55 17.74
N LEU A 878 12.83 13.23 17.78
CA LEU A 878 13.56 12.30 18.65
C LEU A 878 14.55 11.43 17.88
N THR A 879 14.29 11.16 16.58
CA THR A 879 15.07 10.20 15.80
C THR A 879 16.47 10.71 15.46
N ASN A 880 17.43 9.78 15.36
CA ASN A 880 18.80 10.10 15.01
C ASN A 880 19.01 10.18 13.49
N ALA A 881 20.03 10.95 13.07
CA ALA A 881 20.38 11.17 11.67
C ALA A 881 21.50 10.23 11.17
N ALA A 882 21.79 9.13 11.85
CA ALA A 882 22.75 8.15 11.36
C ALA A 882 22.29 7.54 10.04
N LEU A 883 23.16 7.45 9.06
CA LEU A 883 22.86 7.06 7.70
C LEU A 883 23.52 5.73 7.33
N ASP A 884 22.78 4.92 6.57
CA ASP A 884 23.32 3.75 5.88
C ASP A 884 24.44 4.18 4.91
N LYS A 885 25.52 3.40 4.88
CA LYS A 885 26.73 3.75 4.11
C LYS A 885 26.56 3.68 2.58
N TYR A 886 25.60 2.89 2.09
CA TYR A 886 25.35 2.71 0.65
C TYR A 886 24.21 3.57 0.15
N ALA A 887 23.03 3.40 0.79
CA ALA A 887 21.80 4.02 0.35
C ALA A 887 21.52 5.37 1.00
N ARG A 888 22.31 5.77 2.01
CA ARG A 888 22.13 7.01 2.76
C ARG A 888 20.75 7.13 3.41
N ILE A 889 20.11 5.99 3.75
CA ILE A 889 18.84 5.95 4.46
C ILE A 889 19.06 6.17 5.95
N PRO A 890 18.19 6.94 6.64
CA PRO A 890 18.31 7.17 8.08
C PRO A 890 17.85 5.99 8.94
N GLU A 891 18.35 5.95 10.18
CA GLU A 891 18.00 4.94 11.18
C GLU A 891 16.78 5.38 12.01
N TYR A 892 15.56 5.08 11.55
CA TYR A 892 14.32 5.41 12.25
C TYR A 892 13.87 4.35 13.27
N LYS A 893 14.49 3.18 13.28
CA LYS A 893 14.01 2.02 14.06
C LYS A 893 14.76 1.81 15.35
N VAL A 894 15.85 2.55 15.58
CA VAL A 894 16.61 2.48 16.84
C VAL A 894 17.06 3.88 17.24
N CYS A 895 16.40 4.44 18.24
CA CYS A 895 16.78 5.70 18.87
C CYS A 895 16.67 5.56 20.38
N ALA A 896 17.61 6.12 21.14
CA ALA A 896 17.58 6.10 22.58
C ALA A 896 16.74 7.26 23.13
N ILE A 897 15.75 6.96 23.97
CA ILE A 897 14.83 7.93 24.55
C ILE A 897 14.64 7.73 26.06
N LYS A 898 14.14 8.80 26.70
CA LYS A 898 13.63 8.84 28.06
C LYS A 898 12.14 9.17 28.01
N ILE A 899 11.34 8.52 28.87
CA ILE A 899 9.91 8.77 29.02
C ILE A 899 9.65 9.20 30.45
N GLU A 900 8.97 10.31 30.62
CA GLU A 900 8.60 10.86 31.92
C GLU A 900 7.12 11.26 31.92
N LYS A 901 6.46 11.24 33.07
CA LYS A 901 5.10 11.75 33.22
C LYS A 901 5.13 13.27 33.02
N ALA A 902 4.25 13.81 32.12
CA ALA A 902 4.16 15.24 31.82
C ALA A 902 3.44 16.01 32.91
#